data_6b8515bbe880f6a9312a6934d442c748
#
_entry.id   6b8515bbe880f6a9312a6934d442c748
#
_cell.length_a   1.000
_cell.length_b   1.000
_cell.length_c   1.000
_cell.angle_alpha   90.00
_cell.angle_beta   90.00
_cell.angle_gamma   90.00
#
_symmetry.space_group_name_H-M   'P 1'
#
loop_
_entity.id
_entity.type
_entity.pdbx_description
1 polymer ?
#
loop_
_entity_poly.entity_id
_entity_poly.type
_entity_poly.pdbx_seq_one_letter_code
_entity_poly.pdbx_strand_id
1 'polypeptide(L)'
;MSAPTRLTTCIGRRAASSAGNANLRARPLQSISSASLRALHSCRPRRPASCSPRVPIAAQSRFFASTTRRPLAEVNDSFDPNSIERESDEVDVCIVGGGPAGLAAAIRLKKLANEAGNDEFRVLLLEKSGELGAHILSGAVIQPTAIEELIPDWLSEDNASRFEGATPAGEDRMRFLTKGSAIPLPAPPQMHNHGNYIVSLSEFTKWLGERAEEVGVEVYPGFAASEVLYKSDGSVLGVATNDLGMARSGKPKDTFERGMEFHARVTLFGEGCHGSLSKQVIKKFDLRSDSQPQTYGLGLKEVWEVQPEKFQKGEIVHSMGYPLPFDTYGGGWMYHFGDNLVSVGLVVALDYSNPWLSPYGEFQKLKQHPLYKSVLEGGKCISYGARALVEGGFQSIPKVAFPGGALIGDSAGFVNVPKIKGSHNAMKSGMLAAEAAWDALKGGDSGSVFLYDYEDSLRESWIWKELKEVRNMRPSFHSPLGLYGGIMYSGLEAFILKGRVPWTLKHKVADHAATKPADKCKKIEYEKPDGKISFDILTSVSRTGTNHEEDQPVHLQVKDWDKHAQETYPTFKGVENRFCPAGVYEYVEDESKPNGVRFQINAQNCIHCKTCDIKAPNQDINWQVPQGGEGPKYYMT
;
A
#
# COMPACT_ATOMS: atom_id res chain seq x y z
N MET A 1 -49.35 31.16 -32.51
CA MET A 1 -50.26 31.93 -31.60
C MET A 1 -49.61 31.95 -30.27
N SER A 2 -49.10 32.98 -29.99
CA SER A 2 -48.96 34.03 -28.96
C SER A 2 -47.76 33.83 -28.03
N ALA A 3 -46.71 34.55 -28.29
CA ALA A 3 -45.82 35.16 -27.31
C ALA A 3 -46.32 36.60 -27.07
N PRO A 4 -45.70 37.48 -26.28
CA PRO A 4 -44.83 37.43 -25.09
C PRO A 4 -45.27 38.47 -24.04
N THR A 5 -44.59 38.59 -22.90
CA THR A 5 -44.50 39.91 -22.23
C THR A 5 -43.18 40.04 -21.45
N ARG A 6 -42.44 41.10 -21.78
CA ARG A 6 -41.31 41.71 -21.04
C ARG A 6 -41.86 42.67 -19.96
N LEU A 7 -40.99 43.03 -18.98
CA LEU A 7 -40.69 44.38 -18.44
C LEU A 7 -39.88 44.21 -17.15
N THR A 8 -38.74 44.70 -17.02
CA THR A 8 -37.99 45.95 -17.05
C THR A 8 -37.63 46.43 -15.66
N THR A 9 -36.33 46.45 -15.46
CA THR A 9 -35.46 47.39 -14.72
C THR A 9 -36.00 48.31 -13.62
N CYS A 10 -35.27 48.40 -12.50
CA CYS A 10 -34.91 49.70 -11.95
C CYS A 10 -33.56 49.70 -11.21
N ILE A 11 -32.78 50.65 -11.58
CA ILE A 11 -31.47 51.11 -11.14
C ILE A 11 -31.66 52.03 -9.93
N GLY A 12 -30.78 51.94 -8.95
CA GLY A 12 -30.68 52.95 -7.90
C GLY A 12 -29.27 53.07 -7.33
N ARG A 13 -28.59 54.16 -7.71
CA ARG A 13 -27.23 54.56 -7.32
C ARG A 13 -27.20 55.44 -6.08
N ARG A 14 -25.99 55.53 -5.47
CA ARG A 14 -25.37 56.63 -4.66
C ARG A 14 -25.55 56.50 -3.15
N ALA A 15 -24.59 56.93 -2.30
CA ALA A 15 -23.23 57.52 -2.37
C ALA A 15 -22.67 57.45 -0.94
N ALA A 16 -21.46 57.20 -0.77
CA ALA A 16 -20.28 57.96 -0.35
C ALA A 16 -20.43 58.96 0.82
N SER A 17 -19.53 58.84 1.78
CA SER A 17 -18.72 59.80 2.55
C SER A 17 -18.60 59.34 4.00
N SER A 18 -17.56 59.51 4.78
CA SER A 18 -16.26 60.15 4.70
C SER A 18 -15.50 59.86 5.98
N ALA A 19 -14.21 59.63 5.82
CA ALA A 19 -13.09 60.07 6.62
C ALA A 19 -13.19 60.29 8.15
N GLY A 20 -12.19 59.72 8.83
CA GLY A 20 -11.77 60.11 10.18
C GLY A 20 -10.43 59.49 10.55
N ASN A 21 -9.38 60.20 10.24
CA ASN A 21 -8.01 59.95 10.68
C ASN A 21 -7.85 60.14 12.19
N ALA A 22 -7.13 59.26 12.85
CA ALA A 22 -6.39 59.63 14.06
C ALA A 22 -5.10 58.78 14.15
N ASN A 23 -4.00 59.44 13.80
CA ASN A 23 -2.64 59.05 14.17
C ASN A 23 -2.43 59.03 15.68
N LEU A 24 -1.78 58.02 16.20
CA LEU A 24 -0.95 58.15 17.39
C LEU A 24 0.29 57.25 17.29
N ARG A 25 1.38 57.95 17.50
CA ARG A 25 2.78 57.64 17.31
C ARG A 25 3.29 56.46 18.15
N ALA A 26 4.26 55.80 17.54
CA ALA A 26 5.25 54.92 18.16
C ALA A 26 6.15 55.67 19.17
N ARG A 27 6.62 54.96 20.18
CA ARG A 27 8.00 55.12 20.72
C ARG A 27 8.48 53.78 21.33
N PRO A 28 9.79 53.48 21.23
CA PRO A 28 10.40 52.22 21.58
C PRO A 28 11.09 52.30 22.96
N LEU A 29 11.31 51.14 23.58
CA LEU A 29 12.27 50.96 24.69
C LEU A 29 12.94 49.62 24.48
N GLN A 30 14.14 49.67 24.03
CA GLN A 30 15.46 49.68 24.70
C GLN A 30 15.87 48.26 25.17
N SER A 31 16.88 47.83 24.45
CA SER A 31 17.88 46.84 24.71
C SER A 31 18.46 46.89 26.13
N ILE A 32 18.66 45.73 26.78
CA ILE A 32 19.70 45.57 27.77
C ILE A 32 20.65 44.47 27.31
N SER A 33 21.90 44.90 27.18
CA SER A 33 23.05 44.13 26.75
C SER A 33 23.75 43.45 27.91
N SER A 34 24.33 42.31 27.58
CA SER A 34 25.66 41.80 27.95
C SER A 34 26.07 41.77 29.40
N ALA A 35 26.59 40.65 29.83
CA ALA A 35 28.02 40.44 30.03
C ALA A 35 28.32 39.06 30.68
N SER A 36 29.16 38.36 30.00
CA SER A 36 30.40 37.72 30.47
C SER A 36 30.38 36.69 31.60
N LEU A 37 30.88 35.49 31.32
CA LEU A 37 32.20 35.10 31.81
C LEU A 37 32.67 33.76 31.22
N ARG A 38 33.88 33.76 30.74
CA ARG A 38 34.73 32.67 30.32
C ARG A 38 35.17 31.80 31.48
N ALA A 39 35.34 30.48 31.27
CA ALA A 39 36.48 29.67 31.71
C ALA A 39 36.38 28.31 31.04
N LEU A 40 37.16 28.04 30.06
CA LEU A 40 38.32 27.16 29.99
C LEU A 40 38.22 25.89 30.88
N HIS A 41 38.15 24.70 30.23
CA HIS A 41 39.22 23.71 30.41
C HIS A 41 39.15 22.65 29.27
N SER A 42 40.24 22.59 28.54
CA SER A 42 40.64 21.53 27.63
C SER A 42 41.06 20.29 28.42
N CYS A 43 40.55 19.11 28.03
CA CYS A 43 41.20 17.84 28.34
C CYS A 43 41.10 16.91 27.11
N ARG A 44 42.24 16.72 26.46
CA ARG A 44 42.47 15.61 25.54
C ARG A 44 42.72 14.34 26.34
N PRO A 45 42.16 13.17 25.97
CA PRO A 45 42.64 11.90 26.51
C PRO A 45 43.79 11.34 25.67
N ARG A 46 44.85 10.94 26.37
CA ARG A 46 46.02 10.20 25.89
C ARG A 46 45.64 8.73 25.60
N ARG A 47 46.23 8.21 24.50
CA ARG A 47 46.30 6.75 24.24
C ARG A 47 47.18 6.06 25.27
N PRO A 48 46.88 4.82 25.72
CA PRO A 48 47.89 3.91 26.25
C PRO A 48 48.31 2.88 25.20
N ALA A 49 49.59 2.58 25.28
CA ALA A 49 50.34 1.67 24.43
C ALA A 49 50.09 0.20 24.76
N SER A 50 50.39 -0.62 23.77
CA SER A 50 50.46 -2.07 23.77
C SER A 50 51.38 -2.69 24.82
N CYS A 51 50.94 -3.78 25.44
CA CYS A 51 51.86 -4.83 25.95
C CYS A 51 51.12 -6.18 25.93
N SER A 52 51.61 -7.08 25.11
CA SER A 52 51.30 -8.52 25.17
C SER A 52 52.31 -9.18 26.13
N PRO A 53 51.94 -10.28 26.77
CA PRO A 53 52.83 -11.43 26.72
C PRO A 53 52.14 -12.74 26.31
N ARG A 54 52.83 -13.47 25.43
CA ARG A 54 52.60 -14.87 25.11
C ARG A 54 53.04 -15.76 26.28
N VAL A 55 52.24 -16.78 26.58
CA VAL A 55 52.69 -17.96 27.35
C VAL A 55 52.14 -19.22 26.65
N PRO A 56 52.91 -20.32 26.62
CA PRO A 56 52.73 -21.40 25.63
C PRO A 56 51.78 -22.52 26.11
N ILE A 57 51.21 -23.18 25.10
CA ILE A 57 50.36 -24.36 25.24
C ILE A 57 51.26 -25.59 25.49
N ALA A 58 51.04 -26.29 26.58
CA ALA A 58 51.53 -27.65 26.79
C ALA A 58 50.35 -28.62 26.71
N ALA A 59 50.46 -29.58 25.84
CA ALA A 59 49.54 -30.70 25.65
C ALA A 59 49.53 -31.64 26.85
N GLN A 60 48.36 -32.02 27.33
CA GLN A 60 48.16 -33.25 28.08
C GLN A 60 46.88 -33.96 27.63
N SER A 61 47.07 -35.02 26.88
CA SER A 61 46.09 -36.06 26.62
C SER A 61 45.79 -36.84 27.91
N ARG A 62 44.51 -36.91 28.28
CA ARG A 62 44.02 -37.94 29.20
C ARG A 62 42.75 -38.55 28.63
N PHE A 63 42.86 -39.83 28.31
CA PHE A 63 41.77 -40.77 28.06
C PHE A 63 40.74 -40.74 29.20
N PHE A 64 39.46 -40.57 28.89
CA PHE A 64 38.40 -40.98 29.77
C PHE A 64 37.42 -41.92 29.02
N ALA A 65 37.09 -42.96 29.76
CA ALA A 65 36.36 -44.13 29.33
C ALA A 65 34.94 -43.82 28.87
N SER A 66 34.53 -44.64 27.91
CA SER A 66 33.16 -44.91 27.49
C SER A 66 32.20 -45.09 28.68
N THR A 67 31.30 -44.08 28.84
CA THR A 67 30.04 -44.31 29.53
C THR A 67 28.94 -44.31 28.49
N THR A 68 28.30 -45.46 28.34
CA THR A 68 27.07 -45.70 27.57
C THR A 68 26.08 -44.58 27.87
N ARG A 69 25.88 -43.68 26.92
CA ARG A 69 24.75 -42.73 26.92
C ARG A 69 23.50 -43.57 26.67
N ARG A 70 22.64 -43.70 27.68
CA ARG A 70 21.22 -44.02 27.50
C ARG A 70 20.66 -42.94 26.56
N PRO A 71 19.83 -43.31 25.56
CA PRO A 71 19.06 -42.33 24.84
C PRO A 71 18.19 -41.59 25.86
N LEU A 72 18.43 -40.28 26.03
CA LEU A 72 17.43 -39.41 26.63
C LEU A 72 16.19 -39.57 25.72
N ALA A 73 15.12 -40.10 26.30
CA ALA A 73 13.82 -40.01 25.65
C ALA A 73 13.63 -38.55 25.25
N GLU A 74 13.44 -38.30 23.96
CA GLU A 74 12.97 -37.01 23.48
C GLU A 74 11.63 -36.78 24.18
N VAL A 75 11.63 -35.95 25.18
CA VAL A 75 10.41 -35.35 25.72
C VAL A 75 9.93 -34.46 24.60
N ASN A 76 8.92 -34.96 23.89
CA ASN A 76 8.22 -34.21 22.86
C ASN A 76 7.34 -33.19 23.59
N ASP A 77 7.97 -32.17 24.15
CA ASP A 77 7.30 -31.02 24.76
C ASP A 77 6.95 -30.03 23.63
N SER A 78 5.99 -30.45 22.80
CA SER A 78 5.43 -29.56 21.79
C SER A 78 4.54 -28.55 22.53
N PHE A 79 5.05 -27.34 22.74
CA PHE A 79 4.24 -26.22 23.18
C PHE A 79 3.10 -26.00 22.19
N ASP A 80 1.87 -26.02 22.69
CA ASP A 80 0.68 -25.68 21.92
C ASP A 80 0.15 -24.34 22.43
N PRO A 81 0.30 -23.25 21.65
CA PRO A 81 -0.24 -21.95 22.02
C PRO A 81 -1.77 -21.98 22.23
N ASN A 82 -2.49 -22.91 21.60
CA ASN A 82 -3.94 -23.03 21.78
C ASN A 82 -4.36 -23.56 23.15
N SER A 83 -3.40 -24.06 23.95
CA SER A 83 -3.67 -24.40 25.35
C SER A 83 -3.85 -23.19 26.26
N ILE A 84 -3.48 -21.99 25.78
CA ILE A 84 -3.64 -20.71 26.50
C ILE A 84 -4.85 -19.99 25.88
N GLU A 85 -5.83 -19.67 26.71
CA GLU A 85 -7.00 -18.90 26.30
C GLU A 85 -6.57 -17.46 25.90
N ARG A 86 -7.15 -16.95 24.80
CA ARG A 86 -6.96 -15.58 24.37
C ARG A 86 -7.81 -14.62 25.22
N GLU A 87 -7.25 -13.50 25.59
CA GLU A 87 -8.06 -12.39 26.09
C GLU A 87 -8.95 -11.86 24.97
N SER A 88 -10.20 -11.48 25.31
CA SER A 88 -11.16 -10.95 24.36
C SER A 88 -11.67 -9.58 24.76
N ASP A 89 -11.92 -8.73 23.76
CA ASP A 89 -12.60 -7.44 23.90
C ASP A 89 -13.80 -7.38 22.96
N GLU A 90 -14.89 -6.73 23.39
CA GLU A 90 -16.14 -6.60 22.64
C GLU A 90 -16.32 -5.16 22.18
N VAL A 91 -16.58 -4.96 20.88
CA VAL A 91 -16.83 -3.66 20.26
C VAL A 91 -18.03 -3.72 19.33
N ASP A 92 -18.64 -2.57 19.01
CA ASP A 92 -19.73 -2.55 18.04
C ASP A 92 -19.23 -2.82 16.64
N VAL A 93 -18.13 -2.14 16.22
CA VAL A 93 -17.52 -2.33 14.90
C VAL A 93 -16.00 -2.45 15.02
N CYS A 94 -15.46 -3.51 14.46
CA CYS A 94 -14.02 -3.71 14.28
C CYS A 94 -13.62 -3.44 12.83
N ILE A 95 -12.63 -2.60 12.61
CA ILE A 95 -12.10 -2.26 11.28
C ILE A 95 -10.66 -2.77 11.17
N VAL A 96 -10.41 -3.64 10.19
CA VAL A 96 -9.09 -4.22 9.96
C VAL A 96 -8.38 -3.46 8.84
N GLY A 97 -7.36 -2.70 9.21
CA GLY A 97 -6.51 -1.92 8.31
C GLY A 97 -6.68 -0.41 8.44
N GLY A 98 -5.64 0.26 8.94
CA GLY A 98 -5.53 1.72 9.15
C GLY A 98 -5.17 2.51 7.87
N GLY A 99 -5.63 2.06 6.70
CA GLY A 99 -5.50 2.80 5.44
C GLY A 99 -6.64 3.80 5.23
N PRO A 100 -6.62 4.55 4.10
CA PRO A 100 -7.64 5.57 3.82
C PRO A 100 -9.08 5.08 3.87
N ALA A 101 -9.36 3.83 3.46
CA ALA A 101 -10.69 3.24 3.53
C ALA A 101 -11.15 2.98 4.97
N GLY A 102 -10.28 2.35 5.78
CA GLY A 102 -10.59 2.02 7.17
C GLY A 102 -10.76 3.26 8.03
N LEU A 103 -9.85 4.23 7.89
CA LEU A 103 -9.94 5.50 8.61
C LEU A 103 -11.15 6.33 8.21
N ALA A 104 -11.48 6.38 6.91
CA ALA A 104 -12.70 7.07 6.47
C ALA A 104 -13.97 6.39 7.00
N ALA A 105 -14.00 5.06 7.06
CA ALA A 105 -15.10 4.31 7.68
C ALA A 105 -15.20 4.61 9.18
N ALA A 106 -14.09 4.57 9.90
CA ALA A 106 -14.02 4.81 11.34
C ALA A 106 -14.50 6.22 11.71
N ILE A 107 -13.97 7.25 11.02
CA ILE A 107 -14.36 8.64 11.24
C ILE A 107 -15.86 8.84 10.96
N ARG A 108 -16.34 8.33 9.80
CA ARG A 108 -17.75 8.49 9.42
C ARG A 108 -18.68 7.83 10.44
N LEU A 109 -18.35 6.61 10.84
CA LEU A 109 -19.15 5.84 11.80
C LEU A 109 -19.22 6.53 13.17
N LYS A 110 -18.06 6.95 13.70
CA LYS A 110 -18.00 7.62 15.00
C LYS A 110 -18.68 8.99 14.98
N LYS A 111 -18.58 9.75 13.86
CA LYS A 111 -19.37 10.98 13.68
C LYS A 111 -20.87 10.71 13.75
N LEU A 112 -21.39 9.68 13.09
CA LEU A 112 -22.80 9.31 13.14
C LEU A 112 -23.25 8.94 14.57
N ALA A 113 -22.43 8.20 15.30
CA ALA A 113 -22.70 7.84 16.69
C ALA A 113 -22.74 9.08 17.59
N ASN A 114 -21.77 9.97 17.45
CA ASN A 114 -21.68 11.22 18.22
C ASN A 114 -22.87 12.17 17.90
N GLU A 115 -23.25 12.30 16.62
CA GLU A 115 -24.43 13.07 16.19
C GLU A 115 -25.73 12.53 16.77
N ALA A 116 -25.82 11.21 17.00
CA ALA A 116 -26.97 10.57 17.64
C ALA A 116 -26.91 10.59 19.18
N GLY A 117 -25.84 11.13 19.76
CA GLY A 117 -25.63 11.14 21.23
C GLY A 117 -25.33 9.76 21.82
N ASN A 118 -24.78 8.84 21.03
CA ASN A 118 -24.39 7.50 21.48
C ASN A 118 -22.86 7.43 21.70
N ASP A 119 -22.42 7.97 22.83
CA ASP A 119 -21.01 8.03 23.20
C ASP A 119 -20.43 6.65 23.53
N GLU A 120 -21.28 5.68 23.92
CA GLU A 120 -20.87 4.32 24.26
C GLU A 120 -20.60 3.44 23.02
N PHE A 121 -20.97 3.91 21.82
CA PHE A 121 -20.73 3.16 20.58
C PHE A 121 -19.24 3.06 20.28
N ARG A 122 -18.71 1.85 20.37
CA ARG A 122 -17.28 1.56 20.24
C ARG A 122 -16.89 1.23 18.81
N VAL A 123 -15.96 2.00 18.25
CA VAL A 123 -15.35 1.78 16.93
C VAL A 123 -13.86 1.53 17.12
N LEU A 124 -13.44 0.31 16.87
CA LEU A 124 -12.04 -0.12 16.96
C LEU A 124 -11.43 -0.26 15.58
N LEU A 125 -10.23 0.28 15.38
CA LEU A 125 -9.44 0.13 14.18
C LEU A 125 -8.09 -0.53 14.51
N LEU A 126 -7.83 -1.68 13.89
CA LEU A 126 -6.58 -2.43 14.02
C LEU A 126 -5.65 -2.13 12.83
N GLU A 127 -4.40 -1.80 13.12
CA GLU A 127 -3.36 -1.63 12.10
C GLU A 127 -2.12 -2.45 12.47
N LYS A 128 -1.62 -3.24 11.50
CA LYS A 128 -0.47 -4.12 11.73
C LYS A 128 0.87 -3.41 11.85
N SER A 129 1.02 -2.22 11.25
CA SER A 129 2.24 -1.41 11.38
C SER A 129 2.32 -0.75 12.76
N GLY A 130 3.53 -0.48 13.24
CA GLY A 130 3.75 0.16 14.54
C GLY A 130 3.26 1.61 14.62
N GLU A 131 2.95 2.23 13.49
CA GLU A 131 2.34 3.56 13.39
C GLU A 131 1.50 3.66 12.11
N LEU A 132 0.45 4.48 12.13
CA LEU A 132 -0.38 4.72 10.95
C LEU A 132 0.44 5.36 9.82
N GLY A 133 0.17 4.94 8.59
CA GLY A 133 0.87 5.44 7.41
C GLY A 133 2.18 4.70 7.08
N ALA A 134 2.85 4.04 8.05
CA ALA A 134 4.18 3.43 7.84
C ALA A 134 4.23 2.40 6.69
N HIS A 135 3.16 1.65 6.46
CA HIS A 135 3.06 0.68 5.37
C HIS A 135 2.37 1.22 4.12
N ILE A 136 2.05 2.51 4.07
CA ILE A 136 1.32 3.12 2.95
C ILE A 136 2.30 3.59 1.89
N LEU A 137 2.02 3.21 0.63
CA LEU A 137 2.79 3.62 -0.54
C LEU A 137 1.85 3.85 -1.71
N SER A 138 1.96 5.03 -2.33
CA SER A 138 1.21 5.36 -3.54
C SER A 138 1.93 6.39 -4.39
N GLY A 139 1.46 6.68 -5.57
CA GLY A 139 1.95 7.69 -6.47
C GLY A 139 2.23 9.05 -5.85
N ALA A 140 1.42 9.80 -5.10
CA ALA A 140 -0.02 9.78 -5.11
C ALA A 140 -0.54 11.15 -5.56
N VAL A 141 -1.48 11.13 -6.48
CA VAL A 141 -2.34 12.30 -6.73
C VAL A 141 -3.72 11.96 -6.22
N ILE A 142 -4.20 12.66 -5.21
CA ILE A 142 -5.54 12.43 -4.65
C ILE A 142 -6.58 13.35 -5.29
N GLN A 143 -7.76 12.77 -5.53
CA GLN A 143 -8.96 13.51 -5.87
C GLN A 143 -9.68 13.85 -4.56
N PRO A 144 -10.00 15.14 -4.28
CA PRO A 144 -10.46 15.53 -2.95
C PRO A 144 -11.91 15.17 -2.63
N THR A 145 -12.70 14.75 -3.62
CA THR A 145 -14.16 14.52 -3.49
C THR A 145 -14.56 13.77 -2.21
N ALA A 146 -13.88 12.67 -1.88
CA ALA A 146 -14.24 11.87 -0.70
C ALA A 146 -13.78 12.51 0.61
N ILE A 147 -12.61 13.16 0.63
CA ILE A 147 -12.16 13.85 1.84
C ILE A 147 -12.96 15.10 2.10
N GLU A 148 -13.41 15.82 1.08
CA GLU A 148 -14.30 16.98 1.21
C GLU A 148 -15.69 16.58 1.73
N GLU A 149 -16.19 15.39 1.37
CA GLU A 149 -17.42 14.85 1.99
C GLU A 149 -17.23 14.48 3.47
N LEU A 150 -16.04 13.98 3.85
CA LEU A 150 -15.76 13.49 5.20
C LEU A 150 -15.34 14.62 6.15
N ILE A 151 -14.43 15.49 5.69
CA ILE A 151 -13.84 16.61 6.43
C ILE A 151 -13.78 17.82 5.47
N PRO A 152 -14.85 18.61 5.35
CA PRO A 152 -14.95 19.69 4.36
C PRO A 152 -13.86 20.75 4.46
N ASP A 153 -13.35 20.99 5.65
CA ASP A 153 -12.35 21.99 5.99
C ASP A 153 -10.90 21.46 6.06
N TRP A 154 -10.64 20.29 5.43
CA TRP A 154 -9.35 19.58 5.50
C TRP A 154 -8.13 20.39 5.03
N LEU A 155 -8.32 21.45 4.22
CA LEU A 155 -7.29 22.39 3.77
C LEU A 155 -7.57 23.84 4.19
N SER A 156 -8.64 24.11 4.94
CA SER A 156 -9.00 25.48 5.33
C SER A 156 -7.93 26.10 6.23
N GLU A 157 -7.56 27.35 5.95
CA GLU A 157 -6.61 28.09 6.79
C GLU A 157 -7.12 28.35 8.21
N ASP A 158 -8.44 28.35 8.38
CA ASP A 158 -9.09 28.50 9.68
C ASP A 158 -9.09 27.21 10.52
N ASN A 159 -8.78 26.07 9.91
CA ASN A 159 -8.67 24.78 10.60
C ASN A 159 -7.23 24.55 11.08
N ALA A 160 -7.01 24.62 12.40
CA ALA A 160 -5.71 24.38 13.02
C ALA A 160 -5.21 22.95 12.80
N SER A 161 -6.10 22.00 12.53
CA SER A 161 -5.82 20.59 12.29
C SER A 161 -5.84 20.23 10.79
N ARG A 162 -5.73 21.21 9.89
CA ARG A 162 -5.69 20.98 8.44
C ARG A 162 -4.50 20.13 8.00
N PHE A 163 -4.63 19.50 6.86
CA PHE A 163 -3.53 18.78 6.23
C PHE A 163 -2.59 19.76 5.48
N GLU A 164 -1.36 19.91 5.94
CA GLU A 164 -0.38 20.85 5.34
C GLU A 164 0.42 20.26 4.19
N GLY A 165 0.41 18.92 4.00
CA GLY A 165 1.22 18.22 3.01
C GLY A 165 0.66 18.21 1.58
N ALA A 166 -0.38 19.00 1.27
CA ALA A 166 -1.02 19.03 -0.04
C ALA A 166 -0.32 20.00 -1.00
N THR A 167 0.12 19.50 -2.15
CA THR A 167 0.62 20.32 -3.26
C THR A 167 -0.41 20.34 -4.37
N PRO A 168 -1.01 21.50 -4.73
CA PRO A 168 -1.94 21.57 -5.84
C PRO A 168 -1.34 21.01 -7.12
N ALA A 169 -2.10 20.18 -7.83
CA ALA A 169 -1.71 19.65 -9.13
C ALA A 169 -1.68 20.77 -10.17
N GLY A 170 -0.56 20.87 -10.86
CA GLY A 170 -0.32 21.87 -11.91
C GLY A 170 -0.42 21.28 -13.31
N GLU A 171 0.66 21.34 -14.08
CA GLU A 171 0.69 20.90 -15.47
C GLU A 171 0.72 19.36 -15.58
N ASP A 172 -0.22 18.81 -16.33
CA ASP A 172 -0.29 17.39 -16.69
C ASP A 172 0.38 17.11 -18.03
N ARG A 173 1.32 16.19 -18.05
CA ARG A 173 2.01 15.76 -19.27
C ARG A 173 1.95 14.27 -19.46
N MET A 174 1.37 13.80 -20.59
CA MET A 174 1.42 12.40 -21.00
C MET A 174 2.47 12.18 -22.08
N ARG A 175 3.29 11.14 -21.95
CA ARG A 175 4.42 10.83 -22.85
C ARG A 175 4.39 9.37 -23.29
N PHE A 176 4.67 9.14 -24.56
CA PHE A 176 5.06 7.81 -25.05
C PHE A 176 6.58 7.76 -25.16
N LEU A 177 7.18 6.83 -24.44
CA LEU A 177 8.64 6.68 -24.41
C LEU A 177 9.10 5.65 -25.43
N THR A 178 10.09 6.02 -26.21
CA THR A 178 11.01 5.13 -26.92
C THR A 178 12.30 5.02 -26.11
N LYS A 179 13.31 4.27 -26.57
CA LYS A 179 14.56 4.14 -25.81
C LYS A 179 15.26 5.49 -25.51
N GLY A 180 15.09 6.51 -26.33
CA GLY A 180 15.80 7.80 -26.20
C GLY A 180 14.95 9.05 -26.40
N SER A 181 13.63 8.90 -26.62
CA SER A 181 12.76 10.03 -26.90
C SER A 181 11.43 9.93 -26.13
N ALA A 182 10.88 11.07 -25.77
CA ALA A 182 9.60 11.20 -25.09
C ALA A 182 8.60 11.94 -26.01
N ILE A 183 7.71 11.20 -26.65
CA ILE A 183 6.74 11.73 -27.62
C ILE A 183 5.50 12.18 -26.86
N PRO A 184 5.03 13.45 -27.01
CA PRO A 184 3.79 13.90 -26.39
C PRO A 184 2.58 13.08 -26.84
N LEU A 185 1.71 12.72 -25.89
CA LEU A 185 0.41 12.12 -26.13
C LEU A 185 -0.70 13.00 -25.54
N PRO A 186 -1.90 13.02 -26.12
CA PRO A 186 -3.06 13.62 -25.48
C PRO A 186 -3.40 12.81 -24.22
N ALA A 187 -3.50 13.48 -23.06
CA ALA A 187 -3.95 12.84 -21.84
C ALA A 187 -5.44 12.52 -21.94
N PRO A 188 -5.89 11.31 -21.61
CA PRO A 188 -7.31 10.99 -21.50
C PRO A 188 -7.98 11.92 -20.46
N PRO A 189 -9.27 12.29 -20.66
CA PRO A 189 -9.98 13.16 -19.70
C PRO A 189 -9.95 12.65 -18.25
N GLN A 190 -9.94 11.33 -18.08
CA GLN A 190 -9.84 10.68 -16.76
C GLN A 190 -8.52 10.95 -16.03
N MET A 191 -7.46 11.32 -16.76
CA MET A 191 -6.13 11.61 -16.19
C MET A 191 -5.91 13.08 -15.86
N HIS A 192 -6.85 13.98 -16.16
CA HIS A 192 -6.73 15.39 -15.82
C HIS A 192 -6.71 15.59 -14.30
N ASN A 193 -5.78 16.41 -13.83
CA ASN A 193 -5.54 16.60 -12.40
C ASN A 193 -5.89 18.02 -11.90
N HIS A 194 -6.54 18.84 -12.70
CA HIS A 194 -7.00 20.15 -12.23
C HIS A 194 -7.93 19.99 -11.02
N GLY A 195 -7.63 20.68 -9.92
CA GLY A 195 -8.36 20.56 -8.65
C GLY A 195 -7.97 19.34 -7.78
N ASN A 196 -7.01 18.53 -8.22
CA ASN A 196 -6.43 17.46 -7.41
C ASN A 196 -5.16 17.94 -6.69
N TYR A 197 -4.65 17.10 -5.78
CA TYR A 197 -3.46 17.42 -4.99
C TYR A 197 -2.46 16.27 -5.03
N ILE A 198 -1.18 16.61 -5.17
CA ILE A 198 -0.08 15.67 -4.97
C ILE A 198 0.22 15.64 -3.48
N VAL A 199 0.24 14.44 -2.90
CA VAL A 199 0.48 14.23 -1.46
C VAL A 199 1.42 13.06 -1.23
N SER A 200 2.07 13.02 -0.06
CA SER A 200 2.53 11.78 0.52
C SER A 200 1.31 11.07 1.13
N LEU A 201 0.96 9.90 0.60
CA LEU A 201 -0.21 9.17 1.11
C LEU A 201 0.07 8.60 2.52
N SER A 202 1.32 8.33 2.87
CA SER A 202 1.71 7.91 4.21
C SER A 202 1.43 9.03 5.23
N GLU A 203 1.83 10.28 4.95
CA GLU A 203 1.56 11.42 5.82
C GLU A 203 0.07 11.77 5.87
N PHE A 204 -0.62 11.69 4.74
CA PHE A 204 -2.07 11.89 4.70
C PHE A 204 -2.83 10.84 5.54
N THR A 205 -2.39 9.59 5.51
CA THR A 205 -3.00 8.52 6.31
C THR A 205 -2.73 8.71 7.81
N LYS A 206 -1.53 9.15 8.17
CA LYS A 206 -1.19 9.50 9.55
C LYS A 206 -2.10 10.63 10.06
N TRP A 207 -2.22 11.71 9.29
CA TRP A 207 -3.11 12.82 9.58
C TRP A 207 -4.59 12.37 9.73
N LEU A 208 -5.09 11.48 8.85
CA LEU A 208 -6.43 10.89 9.00
C LEU A 208 -6.58 10.12 10.31
N GLY A 209 -5.52 9.44 10.75
CA GLY A 209 -5.51 8.75 12.04
C GLY A 209 -5.70 9.69 13.22
N GLU A 210 -4.99 10.80 13.23
CA GLU A 210 -5.18 11.85 14.24
C GLU A 210 -6.62 12.37 14.25
N ARG A 211 -7.23 12.55 13.08
CA ARG A 211 -8.67 12.94 12.97
C ARG A 211 -9.62 11.86 13.45
N ALA A 212 -9.24 10.57 13.31
CA ALA A 212 -10.05 9.46 13.84
C ALA A 212 -10.01 9.44 15.38
N GLU A 213 -8.84 9.61 15.97
CA GLU A 213 -8.68 9.68 17.43
C GLU A 213 -9.43 10.88 18.04
N GLU A 214 -9.39 12.05 17.38
CA GLU A 214 -10.10 13.25 17.82
C GLU A 214 -11.62 13.06 17.91
N VAL A 215 -12.22 12.25 17.05
CA VAL A 215 -13.66 11.97 17.12
C VAL A 215 -14.00 10.82 18.06
N GLY A 216 -12.99 10.14 18.66
CA GLY A 216 -13.15 9.07 19.64
C GLY A 216 -13.12 7.66 19.06
N VAL A 217 -12.42 7.44 17.93
CA VAL A 217 -12.11 6.10 17.42
C VAL A 217 -10.98 5.49 18.25
N GLU A 218 -11.12 4.23 18.62
CA GLU A 218 -10.04 3.46 19.25
C GLU A 218 -9.08 2.95 18.17
N VAL A 219 -7.89 3.55 18.07
CA VAL A 219 -6.89 3.20 17.05
C VAL A 219 -5.77 2.39 17.68
N TYR A 220 -5.58 1.13 17.22
CA TYR A 220 -4.58 0.20 17.75
C TYR A 220 -3.51 -0.12 16.69
N PRO A 221 -2.45 0.69 16.61
CA PRO A 221 -1.28 0.35 15.79
C PRO A 221 -0.45 -0.76 16.45
N GLY A 222 0.20 -1.60 15.64
CA GLY A 222 0.95 -2.76 16.12
C GLY A 222 0.10 -4.01 16.33
N PHE A 223 -1.22 -3.95 16.11
CA PHE A 223 -2.11 -5.09 16.23
C PHE A 223 -2.36 -5.75 14.87
N ALA A 224 -1.66 -6.85 14.60
CA ALA A 224 -1.75 -7.58 13.34
C ALA A 224 -2.86 -8.62 13.37
N ALA A 225 -4.04 -8.30 12.85
CA ALA A 225 -5.13 -9.28 12.71
C ALA A 225 -4.72 -10.41 11.76
N SER A 226 -4.73 -11.65 12.24
CA SER A 226 -4.21 -12.84 11.56
C SER A 226 -5.24 -13.96 11.33
N GLU A 227 -6.33 -13.94 12.08
CA GLU A 227 -7.37 -14.97 12.04
C GLU A 227 -8.76 -14.31 12.02
N VAL A 228 -9.68 -14.87 11.23
CA VAL A 228 -11.11 -14.50 11.26
C VAL A 228 -11.86 -15.46 12.15
N LEU A 229 -12.55 -14.92 13.15
CA LEU A 229 -13.38 -15.68 14.08
C LEU A 229 -14.81 -15.79 13.53
N TYR A 230 -15.44 -16.95 13.75
CA TYR A 230 -16.79 -17.22 13.25
C TYR A 230 -17.72 -17.68 14.37
N LYS A 231 -18.98 -17.22 14.30
CA LYS A 231 -20.08 -17.74 15.13
C LYS A 231 -20.49 -19.14 14.68
N SER A 232 -21.29 -19.82 15.48
CA SER A 232 -21.82 -21.14 15.18
C SER A 232 -22.70 -21.21 13.91
N ASP A 233 -23.32 -20.08 13.54
CA ASP A 233 -24.09 -19.93 12.30
C ASP A 233 -23.21 -19.67 11.05
N GLY A 234 -21.89 -19.58 11.24
CA GLY A 234 -20.91 -19.31 10.20
C GLY A 234 -20.71 -17.84 9.86
N SER A 235 -21.42 -16.90 10.47
CA SER A 235 -21.19 -15.47 10.34
C SER A 235 -19.87 -15.06 11.03
N VAL A 236 -19.28 -13.93 10.62
CA VAL A 236 -18.07 -13.41 11.27
C VAL A 236 -18.42 -12.92 12.68
N LEU A 237 -17.64 -13.38 13.67
CA LEU A 237 -17.70 -12.93 15.06
C LEU A 237 -16.74 -11.75 15.28
N GLY A 238 -15.60 -11.73 14.59
CA GLY A 238 -14.54 -10.77 14.77
C GLY A 238 -13.22 -11.28 14.21
N VAL A 239 -12.12 -10.81 14.79
CA VAL A 239 -10.76 -11.21 14.39
C VAL A 239 -9.89 -11.47 15.62
N ALA A 240 -8.84 -12.30 15.44
CA ALA A 240 -7.79 -12.45 16.43
C ALA A 240 -6.45 -11.96 15.88
N THR A 241 -5.59 -11.46 16.75
CA THR A 241 -4.25 -11.02 16.42
C THR A 241 -3.23 -12.16 16.52
N ASN A 242 -2.05 -11.96 15.92
CA ASN A 242 -0.94 -12.89 16.04
C ASN A 242 -0.44 -13.00 17.48
N ASP A 243 0.02 -14.21 17.84
CA ASP A 243 0.85 -14.40 19.02
C ASP A 243 2.20 -13.68 18.85
N LEU A 244 2.71 -13.09 19.91
CA LEU A 244 4.02 -12.44 19.95
C LEU A 244 5.05 -13.34 20.63
N GLY A 245 6.34 -13.15 20.34
CA GLY A 245 7.41 -13.85 21.02
C GLY A 245 7.49 -15.36 20.73
N MET A 246 7.05 -15.81 19.56
CA MET A 246 7.31 -17.17 19.08
C MET A 246 8.65 -17.25 18.35
N ALA A 247 9.50 -18.19 18.74
CA ALA A 247 10.75 -18.48 18.03
C ALA A 247 10.49 -19.16 16.67
N ARG A 248 11.44 -19.10 15.75
CA ARG A 248 11.38 -19.77 14.44
C ARG A 248 11.23 -21.30 14.55
N SER A 249 11.68 -21.87 15.66
CA SER A 249 11.51 -23.29 15.98
C SER A 249 10.09 -23.69 16.40
N GLY A 250 9.16 -22.73 16.56
CA GLY A 250 7.83 -22.94 17.12
C GLY A 250 7.78 -23.00 18.65
N LYS A 251 8.88 -22.67 19.34
CA LYS A 251 8.90 -22.61 20.82
C LYS A 251 8.63 -21.18 21.30
N PRO A 252 7.95 -21.00 22.44
CA PRO A 252 7.76 -19.67 23.02
C PRO A 252 9.11 -19.14 23.55
N LYS A 253 9.31 -17.83 23.37
CA LYS A 253 10.37 -17.05 24.03
C LYS A 253 9.90 -16.59 25.41
N ASP A 254 10.80 -16.01 26.20
CA ASP A 254 10.43 -15.39 27.49
C ASP A 254 9.47 -14.19 27.32
N THR A 255 9.38 -13.65 26.11
CA THR A 255 8.49 -12.55 25.72
C THR A 255 7.21 -13.03 25.03
N PHE A 256 6.86 -14.32 25.19
CA PHE A 256 5.65 -14.87 24.55
C PHE A 256 4.41 -14.22 25.16
N GLU A 257 3.56 -13.71 24.28
CA GLU A 257 2.23 -13.19 24.59
C GLU A 257 1.22 -13.79 23.60
N ARG A 258 0.12 -14.32 24.14
CA ARG A 258 -0.98 -14.84 23.33
C ARG A 258 -1.69 -13.68 22.65
N GLY A 259 -2.03 -13.82 21.37
CA GLY A 259 -2.83 -12.84 20.64
C GLY A 259 -4.22 -12.64 21.27
N MET A 260 -4.78 -11.45 21.10
CA MET A 260 -6.12 -11.08 21.58
C MET A 260 -7.20 -11.35 20.54
N GLU A 261 -8.43 -11.56 21.00
CA GLU A 261 -9.63 -11.62 20.16
C GLU A 261 -10.42 -10.31 20.27
N PHE A 262 -10.85 -9.78 19.14
CA PHE A 262 -11.75 -8.63 19.06
C PHE A 262 -13.08 -9.09 18.48
N HIS A 263 -14.07 -9.22 19.34
CA HIS A 263 -15.41 -9.60 18.96
C HIS A 263 -16.20 -8.36 18.56
N ALA A 264 -16.87 -8.41 17.41
CA ALA A 264 -17.61 -7.26 16.90
C ALA A 264 -18.97 -7.67 16.32
N ARG A 265 -19.93 -6.77 16.37
CA ARG A 265 -21.22 -6.97 15.70
C ARG A 265 -21.07 -6.89 14.19
N VAL A 266 -20.15 -6.04 13.71
CA VAL A 266 -19.74 -5.91 12.30
C VAL A 266 -18.22 -5.79 12.21
N THR A 267 -17.61 -6.52 11.26
CA THR A 267 -16.18 -6.42 10.95
C THR A 267 -15.98 -5.90 9.51
N LEU A 268 -15.26 -4.78 9.36
CA LEU A 268 -14.94 -4.20 8.06
C LEU A 268 -13.49 -4.52 7.68
N PHE A 269 -13.29 -5.17 6.52
CA PHE A 269 -11.97 -5.56 6.04
C PHE A 269 -11.42 -4.55 5.05
N GLY A 270 -10.54 -3.67 5.52
CA GLY A 270 -9.85 -2.61 4.77
C GLY A 270 -8.36 -2.87 4.57
N GLU A 271 -7.94 -4.15 4.40
CA GLU A 271 -6.54 -4.57 4.33
C GLU A 271 -5.80 -4.18 3.02
N GLY A 272 -6.50 -3.49 2.12
CA GLY A 272 -5.98 -3.09 0.82
C GLY A 272 -5.81 -4.25 -0.14
N CYS A 273 -4.94 -4.07 -1.14
CA CYS A 273 -4.69 -5.06 -2.17
C CYS A 273 -4.29 -6.41 -1.59
N HIS A 274 -5.02 -7.46 -1.97
CA HIS A 274 -4.74 -8.85 -1.62
C HIS A 274 -4.54 -9.07 -0.11
N GLY A 275 -5.53 -8.66 0.69
CA GLY A 275 -5.52 -8.77 2.16
C GLY A 275 -5.46 -10.22 2.64
N SER A 276 -4.73 -10.48 3.73
CA SER A 276 -4.56 -11.82 4.28
C SER A 276 -5.87 -12.42 4.75
N LEU A 277 -6.68 -11.66 5.51
CA LEU A 277 -8.00 -12.07 5.97
C LEU A 277 -9.06 -11.90 4.88
N SER A 278 -8.95 -10.85 4.06
CA SER A 278 -9.84 -10.64 2.91
C SER A 278 -9.86 -11.85 1.97
N LYS A 279 -8.71 -12.50 1.72
CA LYS A 279 -8.65 -13.76 0.94
C LYS A 279 -9.48 -14.87 1.58
N GLN A 280 -9.45 -14.97 2.90
CA GLN A 280 -10.15 -16.03 3.66
C GLN A 280 -11.67 -15.82 3.58
N VAL A 281 -12.17 -14.61 3.85
CA VAL A 281 -13.61 -14.30 3.77
C VAL A 281 -14.15 -14.39 2.35
N ILE A 282 -13.38 -13.93 1.35
CA ILE A 282 -13.73 -14.05 -0.07
C ILE A 282 -13.93 -15.52 -0.44
N LYS A 283 -13.03 -16.41 0.00
CA LYS A 283 -13.12 -17.84 -0.25
C LYS A 283 -14.26 -18.48 0.54
N LYS A 284 -14.41 -18.15 1.83
CA LYS A 284 -15.43 -18.75 2.72
C LYS A 284 -16.85 -18.48 2.24
N PHE A 285 -17.11 -17.24 1.83
CA PHE A 285 -18.45 -16.80 1.40
C PHE A 285 -18.64 -16.80 -0.11
N ASP A 286 -17.68 -17.35 -0.89
CA ASP A 286 -17.70 -17.41 -2.36
C ASP A 286 -18.06 -16.05 -3.01
N LEU A 287 -17.42 -14.99 -2.51
CA LEU A 287 -17.76 -13.60 -2.92
C LEU A 287 -17.39 -13.29 -4.38
N ARG A 288 -16.58 -14.16 -5.04
CA ARG A 288 -16.17 -13.99 -6.43
C ARG A 288 -16.92 -14.86 -7.44
N SER A 289 -17.97 -15.56 -7.03
CA SER A 289 -18.76 -16.44 -7.91
C SER A 289 -19.22 -15.76 -9.20
N ASP A 290 -19.58 -14.48 -9.13
CA ASP A 290 -20.14 -13.71 -10.23
C ASP A 290 -19.14 -12.69 -10.84
N SER A 291 -17.89 -12.63 -10.33
CA SER A 291 -16.88 -11.69 -10.79
C SER A 291 -15.77 -12.36 -11.60
N GLN A 292 -15.10 -11.58 -12.43
CA GLN A 292 -13.93 -12.05 -13.17
C GLN A 292 -12.70 -12.15 -12.27
N PRO A 293 -11.66 -12.90 -12.67
CA PRO A 293 -10.40 -12.91 -11.94
C PRO A 293 -9.89 -11.50 -11.70
N GLN A 294 -9.39 -11.22 -10.49
CA GLN A 294 -8.68 -9.98 -10.23
C GLN A 294 -7.34 -10.00 -10.94
N THR A 295 -6.93 -8.86 -11.47
CA THR A 295 -5.59 -8.64 -11.97
C THR A 295 -4.91 -7.55 -11.15
N TYR A 296 -3.59 -7.58 -11.13
CA TYR A 296 -2.80 -6.74 -10.27
C TYR A 296 -1.64 -6.09 -11.03
N GLY A 297 -1.17 -4.96 -10.52
CA GLY A 297 0.09 -4.36 -10.91
C GLY A 297 1.04 -4.29 -9.72
N LEU A 298 2.34 -4.27 -9.98
CA LEU A 298 3.35 -3.94 -8.99
C LEU A 298 3.82 -2.50 -9.23
N GLY A 299 3.49 -1.61 -8.30
CA GLY A 299 4.04 -0.26 -8.27
C GLY A 299 5.35 -0.23 -7.51
N LEU A 300 6.40 0.29 -8.16
CA LEU A 300 7.69 0.60 -7.54
C LEU A 300 7.82 2.11 -7.50
N LYS A 301 8.28 2.65 -6.38
CA LYS A 301 8.40 4.09 -6.15
C LYS A 301 9.71 4.44 -5.48
N GLU A 302 10.27 5.56 -5.89
CA GLU A 302 11.30 6.29 -5.15
C GLU A 302 10.87 7.74 -4.93
N VAL A 303 11.34 8.32 -3.83
CA VAL A 303 11.25 9.76 -3.57
C VAL A 303 12.66 10.33 -3.62
N TRP A 304 12.81 11.40 -4.37
CA TRP A 304 14.08 12.07 -4.59
C TRP A 304 14.01 13.54 -4.14
N GLU A 305 15.04 13.97 -3.45
CA GLU A 305 15.35 15.38 -3.27
C GLU A 305 16.19 15.83 -4.47
N VAL A 306 15.64 16.73 -5.29
CA VAL A 306 16.27 17.16 -6.55
C VAL A 306 16.86 18.56 -6.43
N GLN A 307 17.71 18.94 -7.38
CA GLN A 307 18.25 20.28 -7.45
C GLN A 307 17.11 21.30 -7.67
N PRO A 308 17.12 22.45 -6.97
CA PRO A 308 16.03 23.44 -7.06
C PRO A 308 15.73 23.91 -8.48
N GLU A 309 16.76 24.03 -9.33
CA GLU A 309 16.61 24.45 -10.74
C GLU A 309 15.93 23.41 -11.63
N LYS A 310 15.81 22.17 -11.15
CA LYS A 310 15.12 21.05 -11.82
C LYS A 310 13.73 20.77 -11.27
N PHE A 311 13.36 21.49 -10.22
CA PHE A 311 12.09 21.32 -9.55
C PHE A 311 11.00 22.24 -10.13
N GLN A 312 9.82 21.68 -10.40
CA GLN A 312 8.66 22.42 -10.89
C GLN A 312 7.43 22.03 -10.07
N LYS A 313 7.17 22.74 -8.98
CA LYS A 313 6.10 22.41 -8.02
C LYS A 313 4.76 22.17 -8.72
N GLY A 314 4.15 21.01 -8.46
CA GLY A 314 2.87 20.62 -9.03
C GLY A 314 2.95 19.96 -10.41
N GLU A 315 4.13 19.84 -11.05
CA GLU A 315 4.26 19.16 -12.33
C GLU A 315 3.95 17.66 -12.21
N ILE A 316 3.14 17.17 -13.14
CA ILE A 316 2.74 15.77 -13.24
C ILE A 316 3.11 15.23 -14.61
N VAL A 317 3.95 14.20 -14.65
CA VAL A 317 4.32 13.51 -15.87
C VAL A 317 3.91 12.05 -15.76
N HIS A 318 3.12 11.58 -16.73
CA HIS A 318 2.85 10.17 -16.93
C HIS A 318 3.52 9.67 -18.20
N SER A 319 3.97 8.43 -18.19
CA SER A 319 4.58 7.82 -19.36
C SER A 319 4.16 6.38 -19.58
N MET A 320 4.19 5.93 -20.85
CA MET A 320 4.00 4.53 -21.24
C MET A 320 4.98 4.16 -22.36
N GLY A 321 5.10 2.89 -22.66
CA GLY A 321 6.06 2.37 -23.63
C GLY A 321 7.36 1.93 -22.97
N TYR A 322 8.53 2.45 -23.41
CA TYR A 322 9.81 2.09 -22.80
C TYR A 322 9.81 2.36 -21.28
N PRO A 323 10.38 1.47 -20.44
CA PRO A 323 11.20 0.30 -20.79
C PRO A 323 10.42 -1.00 -21.00
N LEU A 324 9.11 -1.01 -20.75
CA LEU A 324 8.30 -2.23 -20.77
C LEU A 324 8.22 -2.85 -22.17
N PRO A 325 8.24 -4.20 -22.28
CA PRO A 325 7.96 -4.91 -23.51
C PRO A 325 6.55 -4.58 -24.06
N PHE A 326 6.39 -4.75 -25.36
CA PHE A 326 5.14 -4.49 -26.08
C PHE A 326 3.90 -5.24 -25.53
N ASP A 327 4.10 -6.43 -24.98
CA ASP A 327 3.05 -7.29 -24.42
C ASP A 327 2.86 -7.14 -22.91
N THR A 328 3.52 -6.15 -22.29
CA THR A 328 3.44 -5.88 -20.86
C THR A 328 2.77 -4.53 -20.61
N TYR A 329 1.63 -4.54 -19.93
CA TYR A 329 0.93 -3.34 -19.52
C TYR A 329 1.65 -2.66 -18.35
N GLY A 330 1.60 -1.34 -18.33
CA GLY A 330 2.18 -0.54 -17.26
C GLY A 330 2.58 0.85 -17.73
N GLY A 331 3.19 1.61 -16.84
CA GLY A 331 3.64 2.96 -17.13
C GLY A 331 4.36 3.61 -15.95
N GLY A 332 5.12 4.65 -16.26
CA GLY A 332 5.85 5.43 -15.28
C GLY A 332 5.17 6.74 -14.93
N TRP A 333 5.55 7.29 -13.79
CA TRP A 333 5.16 8.63 -13.36
C TRP A 333 6.34 9.41 -12.77
N MET A 334 6.19 10.73 -12.76
CA MET A 334 7.07 11.66 -12.07
C MET A 334 6.23 12.84 -11.60
N TYR A 335 6.18 13.08 -10.27
CA TYR A 335 5.38 14.13 -9.64
C TYR A 335 6.25 15.00 -8.76
N HIS A 336 6.18 16.31 -8.93
CA HIS A 336 6.91 17.30 -8.16
C HIS A 336 6.05 17.87 -7.04
N PHE A 337 6.42 17.66 -5.78
CA PHE A 337 5.61 18.03 -4.61
C PHE A 337 6.47 18.55 -3.45
N GLY A 338 5.81 19.13 -2.46
CA GLY A 338 6.52 19.69 -1.30
C GLY A 338 7.57 20.71 -1.71
N ASP A 339 8.75 20.61 -1.12
CA ASP A 339 9.91 21.44 -1.39
C ASP A 339 11.04 20.59 -1.99
N ASN A 340 11.28 20.74 -3.29
CA ASN A 340 12.28 20.01 -4.07
C ASN A 340 12.14 18.48 -4.07
N LEU A 341 10.96 17.94 -3.72
CA LEU A 341 10.71 16.52 -3.73
C LEU A 341 10.08 16.06 -5.05
N VAL A 342 10.57 14.94 -5.55
CA VAL A 342 10.05 14.29 -6.75
C VAL A 342 9.75 12.82 -6.46
N SER A 343 8.49 12.44 -6.65
CA SER A 343 8.06 11.03 -6.66
C SER A 343 8.23 10.46 -8.05
N VAL A 344 9.02 9.41 -8.18
CA VAL A 344 9.24 8.69 -9.44
C VAL A 344 8.87 7.23 -9.27
N GLY A 345 8.17 6.67 -10.24
CA GLY A 345 7.86 5.25 -10.17
C GLY A 345 7.46 4.61 -11.49
N LEU A 346 7.25 3.30 -11.41
CA LEU A 346 6.80 2.45 -12.50
C LEU A 346 5.78 1.44 -11.97
N VAL A 347 4.64 1.34 -12.62
CA VAL A 347 3.71 0.21 -12.45
C VAL A 347 3.98 -0.81 -13.54
N VAL A 348 4.07 -2.08 -13.15
CA VAL A 348 4.16 -3.22 -14.06
C VAL A 348 3.03 -4.19 -13.75
N ALA A 349 2.12 -4.39 -14.69
CA ALA A 349 1.03 -5.34 -14.52
C ALA A 349 1.57 -6.76 -14.34
N LEU A 350 1.03 -7.51 -13.37
CA LEU A 350 1.53 -8.83 -13.00
C LEU A 350 1.07 -9.97 -13.93
N ASP A 351 0.24 -9.66 -14.93
CA ASP A 351 -0.17 -10.58 -15.99
C ASP A 351 0.88 -10.75 -17.12
N TYR A 352 2.07 -10.17 -16.98
CA TYR A 352 3.16 -10.38 -17.93
C TYR A 352 3.57 -11.85 -18.04
N SER A 353 3.93 -12.28 -19.26
CA SER A 353 4.15 -13.69 -19.55
C SER A 353 5.60 -14.15 -19.44
N ASN A 354 6.56 -13.24 -19.56
CA ASN A 354 7.99 -13.57 -19.62
C ASN A 354 8.61 -13.69 -18.21
N PRO A 355 9.01 -14.89 -17.73
CA PRO A 355 9.60 -15.07 -16.39
C PRO A 355 10.98 -14.41 -16.22
N TRP A 356 11.61 -13.96 -17.30
CA TRP A 356 12.89 -13.23 -17.26
C TRP A 356 12.72 -11.73 -17.00
N LEU A 357 11.49 -11.22 -17.00
CA LEU A 357 11.22 -9.82 -16.68
C LEU A 357 11.37 -9.58 -15.16
N SER A 358 12.12 -8.55 -14.81
CA SER A 358 12.25 -8.04 -13.47
C SER A 358 11.60 -6.66 -13.39
N PRO A 359 10.45 -6.49 -12.69
CA PRO A 359 9.86 -5.18 -12.50
C PRO A 359 10.83 -4.16 -11.91
N TYR A 360 11.65 -4.59 -10.94
CA TYR A 360 12.71 -3.75 -10.37
C TYR A 360 13.74 -3.33 -11.44
N GLY A 361 14.20 -4.28 -12.27
CA GLY A 361 15.14 -3.99 -13.36
C GLY A 361 14.56 -3.02 -14.39
N GLU A 362 13.28 -3.18 -14.75
CA GLU A 362 12.60 -2.23 -15.65
C GLU A 362 12.48 -0.83 -15.03
N PHE A 363 12.23 -0.72 -13.73
CA PHE A 363 12.22 0.56 -13.04
C PHE A 363 13.60 1.24 -13.05
N GLN A 364 14.69 0.49 -12.84
CA GLN A 364 16.06 1.03 -12.94
C GLN A 364 16.36 1.53 -14.36
N LYS A 365 15.90 0.83 -15.41
CA LYS A 365 16.01 1.29 -16.81
C LYS A 365 15.21 2.57 -17.08
N LEU A 366 13.99 2.69 -16.50
CA LEU A 366 13.17 3.89 -16.66
C LEU A 366 13.90 5.14 -16.18
N LYS A 367 14.54 5.06 -15.02
CA LYS A 367 15.27 6.20 -14.42
C LYS A 367 16.44 6.68 -15.29
N GLN A 368 17.05 5.79 -16.09
CA GLN A 368 18.11 6.14 -17.03
C GLN A 368 17.59 6.78 -18.33
N HIS A 369 16.28 6.77 -18.57
CA HIS A 369 15.70 7.46 -19.72
C HIS A 369 15.92 8.99 -19.60
N PRO A 370 16.28 9.71 -20.69
CA PRO A 370 16.60 11.14 -20.65
C PRO A 370 15.55 12.01 -19.94
N LEU A 371 14.25 11.69 -20.10
CA LEU A 371 13.15 12.41 -19.44
C LEU A 371 13.28 12.40 -17.91
N TYR A 372 13.57 11.25 -17.32
CA TYR A 372 13.71 11.08 -15.87
C TYR A 372 15.09 11.47 -15.39
N LYS A 373 16.12 11.01 -16.11
CA LYS A 373 17.53 11.27 -15.78
C LYS A 373 17.83 12.76 -15.63
N SER A 374 17.31 13.60 -16.54
CA SER A 374 17.54 15.06 -16.51
C SER A 374 17.07 15.72 -15.20
N VAL A 375 16.03 15.20 -14.57
CA VAL A 375 15.51 15.66 -13.28
C VAL A 375 16.30 15.08 -12.11
N LEU A 376 16.56 13.77 -12.14
CA LEU A 376 17.15 13.03 -11.02
C LEU A 376 18.67 13.24 -10.86
N GLU A 377 19.38 13.59 -11.93
CA GLU A 377 20.84 13.74 -11.92
C GLU A 377 21.28 14.88 -10.98
N GLY A 378 22.16 14.56 -10.03
CA GLY A 378 22.61 15.45 -8.98
C GLY A 378 21.67 15.50 -7.75
N GLY A 379 20.53 14.84 -7.81
CA GLY A 379 19.62 14.65 -6.68
C GLY A 379 20.01 13.48 -5.78
N LYS A 380 19.26 13.30 -4.70
CA LYS A 380 19.43 12.23 -3.71
C LYS A 380 18.15 11.42 -3.56
N CYS A 381 18.23 10.10 -3.77
CA CYS A 381 17.13 9.19 -3.45
C CYS A 381 17.01 9.03 -1.93
N ILE A 382 15.89 9.44 -1.36
CA ILE A 382 15.64 9.45 0.09
C ILE A 382 14.75 8.31 0.56
N SER A 383 13.88 7.76 -0.32
CA SER A 383 12.99 6.65 0.01
C SER A 383 12.79 5.73 -1.19
N TYR A 384 12.52 4.45 -0.92
CA TYR A 384 12.13 3.44 -1.90
C TYR A 384 11.02 2.59 -1.31
N GLY A 385 10.13 2.13 -2.16
CA GLY A 385 9.11 1.16 -1.79
C GLY A 385 8.49 0.47 -2.98
N ALA A 386 7.79 -0.63 -2.72
CA ALA A 386 6.98 -1.30 -3.72
C ALA A 386 5.74 -1.94 -3.09
N ARG A 387 4.63 -1.92 -3.84
CA ARG A 387 3.37 -2.50 -3.40
C ARG A 387 2.54 -2.97 -4.60
N ALA A 388 1.89 -4.12 -4.45
CA ALA A 388 0.88 -4.55 -5.40
C ALA A 388 -0.37 -3.64 -5.29
N LEU A 389 -1.03 -3.43 -6.42
CA LEU A 389 -2.28 -2.70 -6.53
C LEU A 389 -3.26 -3.48 -7.41
N VAL A 390 -4.56 -3.25 -7.22
CA VAL A 390 -5.61 -3.92 -7.98
C VAL A 390 -5.80 -3.26 -9.34
N GLU A 391 -5.91 -4.05 -10.42
CA GLU A 391 -6.12 -3.57 -11.80
C GLU A 391 -7.33 -4.21 -12.49
N GLY A 392 -8.08 -5.08 -11.82
CA GLY A 392 -9.22 -5.78 -12.43
C GLY A 392 -10.40 -4.88 -12.79
N GLY A 393 -10.55 -3.77 -12.08
CA GLY A 393 -11.60 -2.79 -12.33
C GLY A 393 -13.01 -3.34 -12.08
N PHE A 394 -14.01 -2.71 -12.72
CA PHE A 394 -15.43 -2.94 -12.49
C PHE A 394 -15.86 -4.41 -12.52
N GLN A 395 -15.42 -5.19 -13.49
CA GLN A 395 -15.84 -6.60 -13.67
C GLN A 395 -15.20 -7.58 -12.68
N SER A 396 -14.21 -7.14 -11.91
CA SER A 396 -13.52 -7.95 -10.89
C SER A 396 -13.93 -7.60 -9.45
N ILE A 397 -14.90 -6.68 -9.27
CA ILE A 397 -15.46 -6.36 -7.96
C ILE A 397 -16.22 -7.59 -7.44
N PRO A 398 -15.90 -8.12 -6.24
CA PRO A 398 -16.63 -9.21 -5.61
C PRO A 398 -17.97 -8.72 -5.02
N LYS A 399 -18.80 -9.63 -4.50
CA LYS A 399 -19.82 -9.27 -3.52
C LYS A 399 -19.11 -8.66 -2.32
N VAL A 400 -19.56 -7.50 -1.87
CA VAL A 400 -18.82 -6.73 -0.86
C VAL A 400 -19.31 -6.99 0.56
N ALA A 401 -20.56 -7.40 0.74
CA ALA A 401 -21.16 -7.72 2.03
C ALA A 401 -21.31 -9.23 2.24
N PHE A 402 -21.19 -9.67 3.47
CA PHE A 402 -21.37 -11.06 3.91
C PHE A 402 -21.82 -11.06 5.38
N PRO A 403 -22.32 -12.19 5.91
CA PRO A 403 -22.79 -12.27 7.29
C PRO A 403 -21.72 -11.86 8.31
N GLY A 404 -21.97 -10.80 9.07
CA GLY A 404 -21.08 -10.23 10.09
C GLY A 404 -20.01 -9.28 9.56
N GLY A 405 -20.02 -8.87 8.26
CA GLY A 405 -19.00 -7.95 7.79
C GLY A 405 -19.09 -7.52 6.34
N ALA A 406 -18.07 -6.73 5.92
CA ALA A 406 -17.94 -6.26 4.53
C ALA A 406 -16.48 -6.02 4.14
N LEU A 407 -16.22 -6.03 2.81
CA LEU A 407 -14.97 -5.59 2.20
C LEU A 407 -15.07 -4.11 1.84
N ILE A 408 -14.03 -3.34 2.16
CA ILE A 408 -13.92 -1.92 1.82
C ILE A 408 -12.61 -1.61 1.10
N GLY A 409 -12.58 -0.52 0.34
CA GLY A 409 -11.40 -0.08 -0.39
C GLY A 409 -10.86 -1.11 -1.36
N ASP A 410 -9.54 -1.24 -1.42
CA ASP A 410 -8.86 -2.14 -2.35
C ASP A 410 -8.98 -3.62 -1.99
N SER A 411 -9.52 -3.96 -0.82
CA SER A 411 -9.92 -5.35 -0.51
C SER A 411 -11.05 -5.80 -1.44
N ALA A 412 -11.92 -4.87 -1.88
CA ALA A 412 -12.93 -5.09 -2.91
C ALA A 412 -12.46 -4.74 -4.32
N GLY A 413 -11.43 -3.90 -4.47
CA GLY A 413 -10.83 -3.60 -5.77
C GLY A 413 -11.38 -2.36 -6.48
N PHE A 414 -11.53 -1.23 -5.79
CA PHE A 414 -12.15 -0.01 -6.32
C PHE A 414 -11.19 0.96 -7.02
N VAL A 415 -9.98 0.55 -7.40
CA VAL A 415 -9.05 1.41 -8.15
C VAL A 415 -9.59 1.72 -9.55
N ASN A 416 -9.62 3.00 -9.89
CA ASN A 416 -9.84 3.45 -11.27
C ASN A 416 -8.51 3.46 -12.01
N VAL A 417 -8.21 2.37 -12.71
CA VAL A 417 -6.91 2.13 -13.37
C VAL A 417 -6.58 3.21 -14.41
N PRO A 418 -7.46 3.56 -15.37
CA PRO A 418 -7.19 4.63 -16.32
C PRO A 418 -7.00 6.02 -15.71
N LYS A 419 -7.63 6.28 -14.55
CA LYS A 419 -7.46 7.52 -13.79
C LYS A 419 -6.17 7.53 -12.96
N ILE A 420 -5.59 6.34 -12.71
CA ILE A 420 -4.45 6.12 -11.81
C ILE A 420 -4.76 6.61 -10.38
N LYS A 421 -6.00 6.43 -9.94
CA LYS A 421 -6.51 6.88 -8.63
C LYS A 421 -7.44 5.86 -8.02
N GLY A 422 -7.25 5.61 -6.73
CA GLY A 422 -8.07 4.67 -5.94
C GLY A 422 -8.45 5.22 -4.56
N SER A 423 -7.66 6.14 -4.00
CA SER A 423 -7.82 6.58 -2.60
C SER A 423 -9.20 7.19 -2.33
N HIS A 424 -9.73 8.03 -3.24
CA HIS A 424 -11.07 8.61 -3.12
C HIS A 424 -12.17 7.53 -3.16
N ASN A 425 -12.05 6.53 -4.06
CA ASN A 425 -12.98 5.40 -4.11
C ASN A 425 -12.90 4.55 -2.83
N ALA A 426 -11.69 4.31 -2.35
CA ALA A 426 -11.46 3.56 -1.12
C ALA A 426 -12.10 4.25 0.08
N MET A 427 -11.89 5.55 0.26
CA MET A 427 -12.51 6.35 1.32
C MET A 427 -14.03 6.33 1.23
N LYS A 428 -14.59 6.60 0.04
CA LYS A 428 -16.05 6.61 -0.16
C LYS A 428 -16.68 5.26 0.12
N SER A 429 -16.06 4.16 -0.29
CA SER A 429 -16.55 2.81 0.02
C SER A 429 -16.57 2.54 1.53
N GLY A 430 -15.55 3.03 2.25
CA GLY A 430 -15.51 2.98 3.72
C GLY A 430 -16.66 3.77 4.35
N MET A 431 -16.91 4.98 3.86
CA MET A 431 -18.03 5.82 4.37
C MET A 431 -19.39 5.14 4.14
N LEU A 432 -19.63 4.58 2.94
CA LEU A 432 -20.88 3.88 2.64
C LEU A 432 -21.07 2.63 3.50
N ALA A 433 -20.00 1.86 3.74
CA ALA A 433 -20.05 0.71 4.65
C ALA A 433 -20.31 1.13 6.11
N ALA A 434 -19.75 2.25 6.53
CA ALA A 434 -20.00 2.84 7.85
C ALA A 434 -21.46 3.28 8.04
N GLU A 435 -22.04 3.94 7.05
CA GLU A 435 -23.45 4.35 7.04
C GLU A 435 -24.37 3.14 7.15
N ALA A 436 -24.13 2.11 6.33
CA ALA A 436 -24.90 0.86 6.39
C ALA A 436 -24.73 0.11 7.73
N ALA A 437 -23.50 0.10 8.29
CA ALA A 437 -23.25 -0.51 9.59
C ALA A 437 -23.98 0.26 10.71
N TRP A 438 -23.93 1.58 10.70
CA TRP A 438 -24.67 2.41 11.66
C TRP A 438 -26.17 2.14 11.60
N ASP A 439 -26.76 2.13 10.39
CA ASP A 439 -28.19 1.91 10.22
C ASP A 439 -28.63 0.51 10.71
N ALA A 440 -27.78 -0.50 10.50
CA ALA A 440 -28.03 -1.86 10.98
C ALA A 440 -27.87 -2.01 12.50
N LEU A 441 -27.03 -1.18 13.14
CA LEU A 441 -26.67 -1.35 14.57
C LEU A 441 -27.40 -0.40 15.53
N LYS A 442 -27.84 0.76 15.06
CA LYS A 442 -28.49 1.80 15.92
C LYS A 442 -29.75 1.32 16.65
N GLY A 443 -30.40 0.25 16.18
CA GLY A 443 -31.61 -0.33 16.78
C GLY A 443 -31.36 -1.33 17.92
N GLY A 444 -30.09 -1.66 18.22
CA GLY A 444 -29.75 -2.54 19.37
C GLY A 444 -30.01 -4.03 19.15
N ASP A 445 -30.35 -4.48 17.94
CA ASP A 445 -30.59 -5.91 17.66
C ASP A 445 -29.28 -6.71 17.77
N SER A 446 -29.34 -7.89 18.41
CA SER A 446 -28.20 -8.78 18.65
C SER A 446 -28.04 -9.91 17.63
N GLY A 447 -28.84 -9.90 16.55
CA GLY A 447 -28.80 -10.91 15.49
C GLY A 447 -27.53 -10.86 14.62
N SER A 448 -27.43 -11.83 13.70
CA SER A 448 -26.40 -11.80 12.67
C SER A 448 -26.67 -10.66 11.69
N VAL A 449 -25.73 -9.74 11.56
CA VAL A 449 -25.86 -8.52 10.75
C VAL A 449 -25.40 -8.79 9.32
N PHE A 450 -26.20 -8.36 8.34
CA PHE A 450 -25.81 -8.32 6.93
C PHE A 450 -26.04 -6.91 6.36
N LEU A 451 -25.02 -6.33 5.76
CA LEU A 451 -25.05 -4.94 5.29
C LEU A 451 -25.64 -4.85 3.87
N TYR A 452 -26.95 -5.12 3.72
CA TYR A 452 -27.64 -5.05 2.42
C TYR A 452 -27.53 -3.67 1.79
N ASP A 453 -27.74 -2.61 2.58
CA ASP A 453 -27.76 -1.23 2.12
C ASP A 453 -26.39 -0.76 1.60
N TYR A 454 -25.29 -1.42 2.00
CA TYR A 454 -23.96 -1.11 1.50
C TYR A 454 -23.82 -1.43 0.01
N GLU A 455 -24.28 -2.60 -0.45
CA GLU A 455 -24.21 -2.95 -1.88
C GLU A 455 -25.09 -2.02 -2.74
N ASP A 456 -26.27 -1.69 -2.27
CA ASP A 456 -27.18 -0.81 -3.00
C ASP A 456 -26.66 0.63 -3.06
N SER A 457 -26.20 1.19 -1.93
CA SER A 457 -25.56 2.50 -1.88
C SER A 457 -24.31 2.59 -2.75
N LEU A 458 -23.51 1.53 -2.79
CA LEU A 458 -22.34 1.43 -3.66
C LEU A 458 -22.73 1.50 -5.14
N ARG A 459 -23.79 0.77 -5.54
CA ARG A 459 -24.29 0.76 -6.93
C ARG A 459 -24.86 2.11 -7.36
N GLU A 460 -25.42 2.86 -6.46
CA GLU A 460 -25.96 4.21 -6.70
C GLU A 460 -24.89 5.30 -6.69
N SER A 461 -23.75 5.03 -6.03
CA SER A 461 -22.66 5.97 -5.84
C SER A 461 -21.95 6.36 -7.14
N TRP A 462 -21.15 7.42 -7.04
CA TRP A 462 -20.27 7.82 -8.13
C TRP A 462 -19.12 6.83 -8.37
N ILE A 463 -18.71 6.01 -7.37
CA ILE A 463 -17.71 4.94 -7.53
C ILE A 463 -18.15 3.97 -8.64
N TRP A 464 -19.38 3.47 -8.55
CA TRP A 464 -19.90 2.49 -9.51
C TRP A 464 -19.99 3.04 -10.93
N LYS A 465 -20.46 4.29 -11.04
CA LYS A 465 -20.58 4.99 -12.33
C LYS A 465 -19.21 5.20 -12.97
N GLU A 466 -18.24 5.68 -12.19
CA GLU A 466 -16.88 5.95 -12.61
C GLU A 466 -16.17 4.66 -13.09
N LEU A 467 -16.24 3.58 -12.32
CA LEU A 467 -15.60 2.31 -12.67
C LEU A 467 -16.29 1.65 -13.88
N LYS A 468 -17.61 1.75 -13.98
CA LYS A 468 -18.37 1.24 -15.14
C LYS A 468 -18.01 1.98 -16.43
N GLU A 469 -17.77 3.27 -16.38
CA GLU A 469 -17.36 4.07 -17.54
C GLU A 469 -16.06 3.55 -18.16
N VAL A 470 -15.07 3.24 -17.35
CA VAL A 470 -13.72 2.86 -17.81
C VAL A 470 -13.49 1.34 -17.90
N ARG A 471 -14.52 0.52 -17.68
CA ARG A 471 -14.42 -0.94 -17.51
C ARG A 471 -13.71 -1.69 -18.65
N ASN A 472 -13.72 -1.15 -19.87
CA ASN A 472 -13.12 -1.80 -21.03
C ASN A 472 -11.69 -1.36 -21.32
N MET A 473 -11.19 -0.29 -20.68
CA MET A 473 -9.87 0.27 -20.99
C MET A 473 -8.76 -0.72 -20.65
N ARG A 474 -8.66 -1.18 -19.38
CA ARG A 474 -7.60 -2.10 -18.97
C ARG A 474 -7.62 -3.45 -19.73
N PRO A 475 -8.76 -4.14 -19.90
CA PRO A 475 -8.81 -5.40 -20.63
C PRO A 475 -8.48 -5.27 -22.13
N SER A 476 -8.61 -4.08 -22.74
CA SER A 476 -8.28 -3.87 -24.15
C SER A 476 -6.81 -4.12 -24.49
N PHE A 477 -5.91 -4.01 -23.50
CA PHE A 477 -4.50 -4.30 -23.65
C PHE A 477 -4.19 -5.80 -23.82
N HIS A 478 -5.15 -6.69 -23.53
CA HIS A 478 -5.06 -8.13 -23.81
C HIS A 478 -5.35 -8.49 -25.28
N SER A 479 -5.54 -7.50 -26.14
CA SER A 479 -5.73 -7.72 -27.57
C SER A 479 -4.46 -8.29 -28.22
N PRO A 480 -4.55 -8.97 -29.37
CA PRO A 480 -3.37 -9.41 -30.13
C PRO A 480 -2.44 -8.27 -30.56
N LEU A 481 -2.96 -7.03 -30.62
CA LEU A 481 -2.19 -5.82 -30.92
C LEU A 481 -1.50 -5.21 -29.68
N GLY A 482 -1.55 -5.88 -28.51
CA GLY A 482 -0.86 -5.51 -27.28
C GLY A 482 -1.03 -4.04 -26.92
N LEU A 483 0.09 -3.38 -26.61
CA LEU A 483 0.14 -1.97 -26.21
C LEU A 483 -0.55 -1.03 -27.21
N TYR A 484 -0.32 -1.17 -28.52
CA TYR A 484 -0.90 -0.27 -29.52
C TYR A 484 -2.42 -0.45 -29.65
N GLY A 485 -2.90 -1.70 -29.62
CA GLY A 485 -4.35 -1.98 -29.63
C GLY A 485 -5.04 -1.46 -28.38
N GLY A 486 -4.40 -1.60 -27.23
CA GLY A 486 -4.87 -1.03 -25.96
C GLY A 486 -4.94 0.49 -25.98
N ILE A 487 -3.90 1.17 -26.45
CA ILE A 487 -3.87 2.65 -26.58
C ILE A 487 -4.98 3.12 -27.52
N MET A 488 -5.12 2.51 -28.69
CA MET A 488 -6.16 2.90 -29.67
C MET A 488 -7.57 2.73 -29.11
N TYR A 489 -7.87 1.56 -28.53
CA TYR A 489 -9.18 1.29 -27.96
C TYR A 489 -9.46 2.16 -26.74
N SER A 490 -8.51 2.31 -25.83
CA SER A 490 -8.66 3.16 -24.65
C SER A 490 -8.83 4.62 -25.01
N GLY A 491 -8.14 5.11 -26.06
CA GLY A 491 -8.38 6.43 -26.62
C GLY A 491 -9.79 6.60 -27.16
N LEU A 492 -10.28 5.61 -27.96
CA LEU A 492 -11.65 5.60 -28.47
C LEU A 492 -12.67 5.61 -27.30
N GLU A 493 -12.45 4.78 -26.28
CA GLU A 493 -13.30 4.71 -25.08
C GLU A 493 -13.31 6.03 -24.32
N ALA A 494 -12.13 6.64 -24.08
CA ALA A 494 -12.00 7.85 -23.31
C ALA A 494 -12.63 9.08 -23.95
N PHE A 495 -12.43 9.27 -25.27
CA PHE A 495 -12.83 10.49 -25.95
C PHE A 495 -14.20 10.39 -26.63
N ILE A 496 -14.61 9.19 -27.09
CA ILE A 496 -15.81 9.02 -27.93
C ILE A 496 -16.86 8.16 -27.24
N LEU A 497 -16.55 6.92 -26.87
CA LEU A 497 -17.54 5.95 -26.38
C LEU A 497 -17.98 6.22 -24.95
N LYS A 498 -17.07 6.68 -24.06
CA LYS A 498 -17.36 7.08 -22.68
C LYS A 498 -18.15 6.03 -21.89
N GLY A 499 -17.77 4.75 -22.01
CA GLY A 499 -18.46 3.64 -21.34
C GLY A 499 -19.86 3.29 -21.88
N ARG A 500 -20.36 3.98 -22.92
CA ARG A 500 -21.73 3.83 -23.45
C ARG A 500 -21.87 2.66 -24.44
N VAL A 501 -21.07 1.62 -24.26
CA VAL A 501 -21.09 0.42 -25.11
C VAL A 501 -21.82 -0.72 -24.40
N PRO A 502 -22.55 -1.60 -25.15
CA PRO A 502 -23.30 -2.70 -24.54
C PRO A 502 -22.44 -3.89 -24.13
N TRP A 503 -21.17 -3.94 -24.54
CA TRP A 503 -20.25 -5.03 -24.20
C TRP A 503 -19.33 -4.67 -23.03
N THR A 504 -18.83 -5.71 -22.37
CA THR A 504 -17.78 -5.62 -21.36
C THR A 504 -16.67 -6.59 -21.74
N LEU A 505 -15.45 -6.07 -21.96
CA LEU A 505 -14.27 -6.88 -22.20
C LEU A 505 -13.88 -7.66 -20.94
N LYS A 506 -13.28 -8.84 -21.14
CA LYS A 506 -12.97 -9.76 -20.05
C LYS A 506 -11.47 -9.87 -19.81
N HIS A 507 -11.10 -10.06 -18.54
CA HIS A 507 -9.79 -10.59 -18.19
C HIS A 507 -9.75 -12.08 -18.50
N LYS A 508 -8.70 -12.52 -19.22
CA LYS A 508 -8.67 -13.90 -19.76
C LYS A 508 -8.15 -14.91 -18.76
N VAL A 509 -7.14 -14.54 -17.99
CA VAL A 509 -6.41 -15.41 -17.07
C VAL A 509 -6.02 -14.65 -15.82
N ALA A 510 -5.85 -15.36 -14.71
CA ALA A 510 -5.24 -14.81 -13.50
C ALA A 510 -3.72 -14.61 -13.70
N ASP A 511 -3.14 -13.66 -12.98
CA ASP A 511 -1.75 -13.22 -13.18
C ASP A 511 -0.71 -14.33 -13.02
N HIS A 512 -0.88 -15.23 -12.05
CA HIS A 512 0.01 -16.38 -11.88
C HIS A 512 0.01 -17.32 -13.10
N ALA A 513 -1.17 -17.53 -13.69
CA ALA A 513 -1.36 -18.44 -14.83
C ALA A 513 -0.89 -17.84 -16.17
N ALA A 514 -0.58 -16.54 -16.22
CA ALA A 514 -0.06 -15.89 -17.42
C ALA A 514 1.43 -16.20 -17.68
N THR A 515 2.17 -16.65 -16.66
CA THR A 515 3.61 -16.89 -16.76
C THR A 515 3.93 -18.11 -17.63
N LYS A 516 4.73 -17.92 -18.68
CA LYS A 516 5.18 -18.98 -19.58
C LYS A 516 6.47 -19.65 -19.07
N PRO A 517 6.74 -20.91 -19.47
CA PRO A 517 8.03 -21.54 -19.22
C PRO A 517 9.21 -20.70 -19.75
N ALA A 518 10.32 -20.68 -19.01
CA ALA A 518 11.48 -19.82 -19.29
C ALA A 518 12.18 -20.14 -20.63
N ASP A 519 12.15 -21.39 -21.06
CA ASP A 519 12.69 -21.86 -22.35
C ASP A 519 11.89 -21.36 -23.57
N LYS A 520 10.64 -20.95 -23.36
CA LYS A 520 9.75 -20.37 -24.39
C LYS A 520 9.83 -18.84 -24.45
N CYS A 521 10.65 -18.23 -23.63
CA CYS A 521 10.76 -16.78 -23.50
C CYS A 521 12.18 -16.27 -23.75
N LYS A 522 12.28 -15.07 -24.34
CA LYS A 522 13.58 -14.41 -24.52
C LYS A 522 14.11 -13.97 -23.17
N LYS A 523 15.35 -14.38 -22.85
CA LYS A 523 16.06 -13.90 -21.67
C LYS A 523 16.26 -12.38 -21.73
N ILE A 524 16.00 -11.70 -20.63
CA ILE A 524 16.23 -10.26 -20.48
C ILE A 524 17.46 -10.09 -19.58
N GLU A 525 18.42 -9.32 -20.05
CA GLU A 525 19.61 -8.96 -19.29
C GLU A 525 19.54 -7.51 -18.88
N TYR A 526 19.88 -7.24 -17.62
CA TYR A 526 19.86 -5.92 -17.04
C TYR A 526 21.28 -5.42 -16.83
N GLU A 527 21.50 -4.14 -17.17
CA GLU A 527 22.78 -3.48 -16.95
C GLU A 527 23.03 -3.33 -15.44
N LYS A 528 24.32 -3.34 -15.06
CA LYS A 528 24.68 -3.08 -13.66
C LYS A 528 24.31 -1.65 -13.29
N PRO A 529 23.74 -1.44 -12.09
CA PRO A 529 23.41 -0.10 -11.61
C PRO A 529 24.67 0.78 -11.51
N ASP A 530 24.49 2.08 -11.75
CA ASP A 530 25.59 3.08 -11.69
C ASP A 530 25.84 3.62 -10.27
N GLY A 531 24.99 3.27 -9.30
CA GLY A 531 25.07 3.73 -7.91
C GLY A 531 24.73 5.22 -7.71
N LYS A 532 24.26 5.91 -8.76
CA LYS A 532 23.92 7.34 -8.75
C LYS A 532 22.44 7.58 -9.03
N ILE A 533 21.95 7.06 -10.14
CA ILE A 533 20.55 7.13 -10.56
C ILE A 533 19.88 5.77 -10.45
N SER A 534 20.62 4.72 -10.78
CA SER A 534 20.17 3.34 -10.62
C SER A 534 20.95 2.64 -9.50
N PHE A 535 20.26 1.79 -8.75
CA PHE A 535 20.79 1.12 -7.56
C PHE A 535 20.60 -0.39 -7.64
N ASP A 536 21.43 -1.15 -6.93
CA ASP A 536 21.15 -2.55 -6.65
C ASP A 536 19.97 -2.68 -5.67
N ILE A 537 19.37 -3.87 -5.66
CA ILE A 537 18.13 -4.11 -4.92
C ILE A 537 18.30 -3.92 -3.40
N LEU A 538 19.44 -4.34 -2.83
CA LEU A 538 19.69 -4.25 -1.39
C LEU A 538 19.90 -2.80 -0.95
N THR A 539 20.59 -2.01 -1.78
CA THR A 539 20.70 -0.56 -1.57
C THR A 539 19.33 0.11 -1.56
N SER A 540 18.41 -0.31 -2.42
CA SER A 540 17.03 0.22 -2.39
C SER A 540 16.26 -0.28 -1.18
N VAL A 541 16.36 -1.54 -0.82
CA VAL A 541 15.71 -2.11 0.38
C VAL A 541 16.14 -1.39 1.66
N SER A 542 17.41 -1.00 1.79
CA SER A 542 17.87 -0.23 2.96
C SER A 542 17.15 1.11 3.15
N ARG A 543 16.51 1.65 2.09
CA ARG A 543 15.72 2.90 2.13
C ARG A 543 14.23 2.69 2.42
N THR A 544 13.80 1.44 2.62
CA THR A 544 12.41 1.12 2.96
C THR A 544 12.13 1.19 4.45
N GLY A 545 13.18 1.20 5.27
CA GLY A 545 13.06 1.08 6.72
C GLY A 545 12.50 -0.26 7.19
N THR A 546 12.46 -1.29 6.33
CA THR A 546 11.90 -2.60 6.71
C THR A 546 12.69 -3.26 7.82
N ASN A 547 11.98 -3.78 8.79
CA ASN A 547 12.55 -4.53 9.93
C ASN A 547 11.61 -5.66 10.34
N HIS A 548 12.18 -6.83 10.62
CA HIS A 548 11.46 -8.00 11.11
C HIS A 548 12.34 -8.68 12.17
N GLU A 549 11.71 -9.23 13.19
CA GLU A 549 12.38 -10.10 14.15
C GLU A 549 12.99 -11.31 13.41
N GLU A 550 14.27 -11.59 13.65
CA GLU A 550 14.96 -12.67 12.95
C GLU A 550 14.48 -14.05 13.40
N ASP A 551 14.29 -14.21 14.70
CA ASP A 551 13.88 -15.47 15.31
C ASP A 551 12.36 -15.49 15.55
N GLN A 552 11.60 -15.55 14.45
CA GLN A 552 10.14 -15.75 14.43
C GLN A 552 9.73 -16.71 13.31
N PRO A 553 8.53 -17.27 13.33
CA PRO A 553 7.97 -18.03 12.21
C PRO A 553 7.93 -17.17 10.94
N VAL A 554 8.40 -17.73 9.82
CA VAL A 554 8.45 -16.98 8.56
C VAL A 554 7.03 -16.70 8.08
N HIS A 555 6.69 -15.42 7.89
CA HIS A 555 5.38 -14.96 7.41
C HIS A 555 5.12 -15.27 5.93
N LEU A 556 6.13 -15.71 5.19
CA LEU A 556 6.04 -16.18 3.81
C LEU A 556 5.93 -17.71 3.83
N GLN A 557 4.71 -18.21 3.88
CA GLN A 557 4.43 -19.63 4.00
C GLN A 557 4.54 -20.32 2.65
N VAL A 558 5.43 -21.32 2.56
CA VAL A 558 5.57 -22.18 1.38
C VAL A 558 4.98 -23.55 1.71
N LYS A 559 4.02 -24.00 0.93
CA LYS A 559 3.30 -25.26 1.19
C LYS A 559 4.22 -26.46 1.23
N ASP A 560 5.19 -26.53 0.32
CA ASP A 560 6.18 -27.59 0.21
C ASP A 560 7.44 -27.03 -0.46
N TRP A 561 8.50 -26.88 0.32
CA TRP A 561 9.75 -26.27 -0.12
C TRP A 561 10.49 -27.07 -1.20
N ASP A 562 10.56 -28.39 -1.03
CA ASP A 562 11.27 -29.24 -1.98
C ASP A 562 10.49 -29.37 -3.29
N LYS A 563 9.17 -29.52 -3.22
CA LYS A 563 8.30 -29.53 -4.40
C LYS A 563 8.37 -28.20 -5.17
N HIS A 564 8.34 -27.07 -4.47
CA HIS A 564 8.52 -25.75 -5.09
C HIS A 564 9.84 -25.68 -5.87
N ALA A 565 10.96 -26.05 -5.26
CA ALA A 565 12.27 -26.06 -5.92
C ALA A 565 12.35 -27.07 -7.09
N GLN A 566 11.71 -28.24 -6.98
CA GLN A 566 11.76 -29.27 -7.99
C GLN A 566 10.86 -29.00 -9.21
N GLU A 567 9.73 -28.34 -9.04
CA GLU A 567 8.77 -28.07 -10.12
C GLU A 567 8.92 -26.65 -10.70
N THR A 568 9.07 -25.63 -9.83
CA THR A 568 9.07 -24.22 -10.23
C THR A 568 10.40 -23.81 -10.85
N TYR A 569 11.52 -24.17 -10.23
CA TYR A 569 12.83 -23.77 -10.72
C TYR A 569 13.19 -24.32 -12.11
N PRO A 570 13.00 -25.60 -12.44
CA PRO A 570 13.27 -26.12 -13.77
C PRO A 570 12.45 -25.43 -14.87
N THR A 571 11.20 -25.09 -14.56
CA THR A 571 10.25 -24.50 -15.52
C THR A 571 10.45 -22.99 -15.68
N PHE A 572 10.56 -22.25 -14.58
CA PHE A 572 10.54 -20.78 -14.58
C PHE A 572 11.87 -20.14 -14.21
N LYS A 573 12.90 -20.96 -13.87
CA LYS A 573 14.27 -20.52 -13.57
C LYS A 573 14.36 -19.46 -12.47
N GLY A 574 13.60 -19.64 -11.38
CA GLY A 574 13.63 -18.75 -10.23
C GLY A 574 12.93 -17.41 -10.47
N VAL A 575 11.72 -17.45 -11.00
CA VAL A 575 10.92 -16.25 -11.29
C VAL A 575 10.68 -15.39 -10.03
N GLU A 576 10.64 -16.00 -8.85
CA GLU A 576 10.47 -15.37 -7.55
C GLU A 576 11.57 -14.34 -7.26
N ASN A 577 12.81 -14.68 -7.57
CA ASN A 577 13.97 -13.78 -7.44
C ASN A 577 13.83 -12.52 -8.31
N ARG A 578 13.13 -12.64 -9.46
CA ARG A 578 12.98 -11.54 -10.42
C ARG A 578 11.76 -10.66 -10.17
N PHE A 579 10.62 -11.24 -9.77
CA PHE A 579 9.44 -10.42 -9.49
C PHE A 579 9.48 -9.78 -8.09
N CYS A 580 10.26 -10.34 -7.15
CA CYS A 580 10.38 -9.76 -5.82
C CYS A 580 11.17 -8.43 -5.88
N PRO A 581 10.57 -7.31 -5.44
CA PRO A 581 11.22 -6.01 -5.50
C PRO A 581 12.17 -5.76 -4.31
N ALA A 582 12.39 -6.77 -3.46
CA ALA A 582 13.12 -6.64 -2.21
C ALA A 582 14.22 -7.72 -1.99
N GLY A 583 14.51 -8.57 -2.99
CA GLY A 583 15.56 -9.57 -2.86
C GLY A 583 15.30 -10.62 -1.77
N VAL A 584 14.04 -11.00 -1.58
CA VAL A 584 13.62 -11.96 -0.55
C VAL A 584 13.93 -13.40 -0.95
N TYR A 585 13.80 -13.73 -2.23
CA TYR A 585 13.89 -15.11 -2.73
C TYR A 585 15.20 -15.35 -3.44
N GLU A 586 15.86 -16.46 -3.09
CA GLU A 586 17.11 -16.89 -3.71
C GLU A 586 17.08 -18.38 -4.02
N TYR A 587 17.80 -18.77 -5.08
CA TYR A 587 18.12 -20.15 -5.39
C TYR A 587 19.62 -20.32 -5.26
N VAL A 588 20.05 -20.92 -4.16
CA VAL A 588 21.46 -21.13 -3.82
C VAL A 588 21.91 -22.48 -4.37
N GLU A 589 23.08 -22.53 -4.97
CA GLU A 589 23.67 -23.78 -5.46
C GLU A 589 23.82 -24.77 -4.31
N ASP A 590 23.32 -25.99 -4.50
CA ASP A 590 23.32 -27.07 -3.49
C ASP A 590 23.30 -28.42 -4.22
N GLU A 591 24.48 -29.04 -4.37
CA GLU A 591 24.65 -30.30 -5.06
C GLU A 591 23.90 -31.48 -4.39
N SER A 592 23.52 -31.33 -3.11
CA SER A 592 22.74 -32.34 -2.40
C SER A 592 21.26 -32.39 -2.82
N LYS A 593 20.77 -31.34 -3.53
CA LYS A 593 19.38 -31.23 -3.99
C LYS A 593 19.22 -31.73 -5.44
N PRO A 594 18.05 -32.30 -5.79
CA PRO A 594 17.83 -32.92 -7.10
C PRO A 594 18.08 -32.02 -8.31
N ASN A 595 17.86 -30.71 -8.19
CA ASN A 595 18.08 -29.73 -9.27
C ASN A 595 19.35 -28.90 -9.08
N GLY A 596 20.26 -29.31 -8.16
CA GLY A 596 21.48 -28.60 -7.85
C GLY A 596 21.24 -27.25 -7.15
N VAL A 597 20.03 -26.98 -6.65
CA VAL A 597 19.69 -25.72 -6.00
C VAL A 597 18.79 -25.93 -4.79
N ARG A 598 18.98 -25.08 -3.79
CA ARG A 598 18.13 -24.93 -2.62
C ARG A 598 17.41 -23.60 -2.68
N PHE A 599 16.09 -23.63 -2.51
CA PHE A 599 15.27 -22.42 -2.38
C PHE A 599 15.43 -21.82 -0.98
N GLN A 600 15.68 -20.51 -0.93
CA GLN A 600 15.90 -19.76 0.31
C GLN A 600 15.04 -18.51 0.37
N ILE A 601 14.55 -18.17 1.57
CA ILE A 601 13.78 -16.97 1.84
C ILE A 601 14.50 -16.09 2.86
N ASN A 602 14.85 -14.87 2.47
CA ASN A 602 15.42 -13.83 3.31
C ASN A 602 14.27 -12.92 3.79
N ALA A 603 13.48 -13.41 4.76
CA ALA A 603 12.23 -12.79 5.17
C ALA A 603 12.42 -11.36 5.75
N GLN A 604 13.58 -11.06 6.32
CA GLN A 604 13.92 -9.74 6.87
C GLN A 604 13.87 -8.64 5.79
N ASN A 605 14.10 -8.97 4.52
CA ASN A 605 14.04 -8.03 3.41
C ASN A 605 12.60 -7.74 2.95
N CYS A 606 11.61 -8.49 3.45
CA CYS A 606 10.24 -8.38 2.96
C CYS A 606 9.64 -7.00 3.25
N ILE A 607 9.07 -6.38 2.22
CA ILE A 607 8.42 -5.06 2.28
C ILE A 607 6.90 -5.15 2.15
N HIS A 608 6.34 -6.30 2.36
CA HIS A 608 4.89 -6.59 2.36
C HIS A 608 4.17 -6.23 1.04
N CYS A 609 4.87 -6.30 -0.09
CA CYS A 609 4.30 -5.95 -1.40
C CYS A 609 3.28 -6.99 -1.92
N LYS A 610 3.29 -8.22 -1.39
CA LYS A 610 2.40 -9.34 -1.73
C LYS A 610 2.52 -9.90 -3.15
N THR A 611 3.49 -9.45 -3.93
CA THR A 611 3.70 -9.91 -5.31
C THR A 611 3.90 -11.42 -5.40
N CYS A 612 4.58 -12.03 -4.42
CA CYS A 612 4.82 -13.48 -4.38
C CYS A 612 3.53 -14.30 -4.28
N ASP A 613 2.64 -13.91 -3.41
CA ASP A 613 1.33 -14.55 -3.23
C ASP A 613 0.44 -14.43 -4.50
N ILE A 614 0.56 -13.30 -5.22
CA ILE A 614 -0.19 -13.03 -6.44
C ILE A 614 0.42 -13.75 -7.65
N LYS A 615 1.74 -13.69 -7.82
CA LYS A 615 2.43 -14.03 -9.08
C LYS A 615 3.07 -15.42 -9.09
N ALA A 616 3.29 -16.07 -7.94
CA ALA A 616 3.90 -17.41 -7.92
C ALA A 616 3.10 -18.39 -8.80
N PRO A 617 3.73 -19.02 -9.83
CA PRO A 617 2.99 -19.79 -10.84
C PRO A 617 2.19 -20.95 -10.27
N ASN A 618 2.70 -21.60 -9.23
CA ASN A 618 2.05 -22.75 -8.59
C ASN A 618 1.11 -22.37 -7.45
N GLN A 619 1.01 -21.05 -7.09
CA GLN A 619 0.19 -20.57 -5.97
C GLN A 619 0.47 -21.33 -4.65
N ASP A 620 1.73 -21.61 -4.41
CA ASP A 620 2.24 -22.34 -3.25
C ASP A 620 2.94 -21.45 -2.22
N ILE A 621 3.11 -20.16 -2.52
CA ILE A 621 3.57 -19.12 -1.59
C ILE A 621 2.34 -18.34 -1.10
N ASN A 622 2.12 -18.35 0.22
CA ASN A 622 1.06 -17.61 0.88
C ASN A 622 1.67 -16.57 1.83
N TRP A 623 1.41 -15.29 1.56
CA TRP A 623 1.81 -14.22 2.46
C TRP A 623 0.82 -14.10 3.62
N GLN A 624 1.32 -14.09 4.85
CA GLN A 624 0.57 -13.83 6.07
C GLN A 624 1.13 -12.60 6.77
N VAL A 625 0.39 -12.06 7.74
CA VAL A 625 0.91 -10.97 8.56
C VAL A 625 2.02 -11.49 9.48
N PRO A 626 3.17 -10.80 9.59
CA PRO A 626 4.17 -11.09 10.64
C PRO A 626 3.67 -10.61 12.00
N GLN A 627 4.53 -10.62 13.01
CA GLN A 627 4.24 -9.98 14.29
C GLN A 627 3.87 -8.51 14.08
N GLY A 628 3.02 -7.99 14.97
CA GLY A 628 2.60 -6.60 14.93
C GLY A 628 3.77 -5.62 15.10
N GLY A 629 3.70 -4.48 14.43
CA GLY A 629 4.75 -3.45 14.46
C GLY A 629 5.88 -3.65 13.44
N GLU A 630 5.92 -4.79 12.74
CA GLU A 630 6.98 -5.15 11.80
C GLU A 630 6.68 -4.79 10.35
N GLY A 631 7.73 -4.76 9.53
CA GLY A 631 7.68 -4.49 8.10
C GLY A 631 8.34 -3.17 7.70
N PRO A 632 7.99 -2.60 6.53
CA PRO A 632 8.58 -1.36 6.06
C PRO A 632 8.13 -0.17 6.91
N LYS A 633 9.01 0.83 6.99
CA LYS A 633 8.69 2.14 7.54
C LYS A 633 8.93 3.19 6.46
N TYR A 634 7.96 3.34 5.59
CA TYR A 634 8.07 4.24 4.46
C TYR A 634 8.05 5.70 4.93
N TYR A 635 8.88 6.51 4.29
CA TYR A 635 8.99 7.93 4.55
C TYR A 635 8.61 8.74 3.31
N MET A 636 7.70 9.69 3.48
CA MET A 636 7.23 10.60 2.41
C MET A 636 6.68 9.90 1.14
N THR A 637 6.06 8.73 1.30
CA THR A 637 5.61 7.91 0.16
C THR A 637 4.10 7.95 -0.09
#